data_34f842d19f7b231a75d6b189363832a4
#
_entry.id   34f842d19f7b231a75d6b189363832a4
#
_cell.length_a   1.000
_cell.length_b   1.000
_cell.length_c   1.000
_cell.angle_alpha   90.00
_cell.angle_beta   90.00
_cell.angle_gamma   90.00
#
_symmetry.space_group_name_H-M   'P 1'
#
loop_
_entity.id
_entity.type
_entity.pdbx_description
1 polymer ?
#
loop_
_entity_poly.entity_id
_entity_poly.type
_entity_poly.pdbx_seq_one_letter_code
_entity_poly.pdbx_strand_id
1 'polypeptide(L)'
;MRLLQLPVLLLASFAVLAAQTRPALINRTIDENNRHVLAGNTRPEAQSENDGGAVADDLLMDHMILQLTRSAADEQTLKQYIDSLHDPASPNFHKWMTASQFGSSWGTAANDREVVTEWLQSHGFTVNSISTSGMTIDFSGTAGQVRDAFRTEIHYLDVNGVQHIANMSDPEIPEALAAVVGGVVSLHDFTPRPLKKAALRSHADYTFTSGKTTYQALTPGDLATIYDLNPLFANGTTGKGQTIAVIEDTDLYTATDWTTFRSTFGLTKYTSGTLTTVHPAPATGRTNCAAPGVVAGDDGEAILDAEWASAAAPGAAIVVAGCADTRTTFGGLIALQNLVNSTAPPSIVSIRYGECEAENGSTSNAAFSAIYQQAVAEGVSVFVSAGDEGAASCDAGATGATHGIGISAFASTPYNVAVGGTDFGDSVVGTSSAYWSTTNSATFESALKYIPEIPWNSSCASGLLATYLGYSSVDGTAGLCGSSTAKNEDLLGVVAGSGGPSGCATGSPATTGIVGGTCKGYSKPSWQSGVSGTATDTVRDIPDVSLFAANGLWGHYLIDCWSDIRNGGASCAGAPSTWDGGGGTSYSSPTLAGIQALINQQNGGAQGNPNYVYYKLAAISSNFCSSSVPTSGCIFHNVVQGDNDVNCAGTVACFGATPAAASTGGKGHGGHGGFGGGGNTSVNYDGALSTSVTALAPAYKATAGWNFATGLGSVDAYNLVTNWKSVH
;
A
#
# COMPACT_ATOMS: atom_id res chain seq x y z
N MET A 1 15.95 62.52 44.36
CA MET A 1 16.17 61.07 44.15
C MET A 1 15.75 60.75 42.72
N ARG A 2 16.70 60.55 41.83
CA ARG A 2 16.46 60.20 40.45
C ARG A 2 16.77 58.66 40.38
N LEU A 3 15.74 57.85 40.07
CA LEU A 3 15.94 56.42 39.78
C LEU A 3 16.46 56.27 38.35
N LEU A 4 17.64 55.69 38.20
CA LEU A 4 18.17 55.19 36.93
C LEU A 4 17.43 53.92 36.55
N GLN A 5 16.77 53.92 35.42
CA GLN A 5 16.31 52.69 34.77
C GLN A 5 17.44 52.15 33.88
N LEU A 6 17.97 50.96 34.18
CA LEU A 6 18.85 50.20 33.30
C LEU A 6 17.96 49.44 32.27
N PRO A 7 18.28 49.47 30.97
CA PRO A 7 17.66 48.59 30.02
C PRO A 7 18.30 47.19 30.11
N VAL A 8 17.47 46.18 30.37
CA VAL A 8 17.88 44.77 30.22
C VAL A 8 17.91 44.45 28.74
N LEU A 9 19.11 44.31 28.17
CA LEU A 9 19.32 43.72 26.83
C LEU A 9 19.05 42.21 26.91
N LEU A 10 17.94 41.76 26.34
CA LEU A 10 17.74 40.36 26.02
C LEU A 10 18.64 39.99 24.82
N LEU A 11 19.76 39.32 25.09
CA LEU A 11 20.53 38.65 24.05
C LEU A 11 19.75 37.42 23.61
N ALA A 12 19.08 37.51 22.46
CA ALA A 12 18.55 36.36 21.74
C ALA A 12 19.75 35.55 21.20
N SER A 13 20.09 34.47 21.88
CA SER A 13 21.08 33.52 21.39
C SER A 13 20.48 32.79 20.19
N PHE A 14 20.78 33.23 18.97
CA PHE A 14 20.63 32.40 17.79
C PHE A 14 21.65 31.26 17.90
N ALA A 15 21.23 30.08 18.34
CA ALA A 15 21.99 28.88 18.15
C ALA A 15 22.06 28.60 16.63
N VAL A 16 23.14 29.02 16.01
CA VAL A 16 23.53 28.54 14.69
C VAL A 16 23.77 27.03 14.89
N LEU A 17 22.87 26.18 14.43
CA LEU A 17 23.19 24.77 14.25
C LEU A 17 24.33 24.71 13.23
N ALA A 18 25.57 24.69 13.71
CA ALA A 18 26.69 24.29 12.92
C ALA A 18 26.37 22.86 12.46
N ALA A 19 26.36 22.61 11.16
CA ALA A 19 26.26 21.28 10.60
C ALA A 19 27.36 20.42 11.25
N GLN A 20 27.01 19.65 12.25
CA GLN A 20 27.94 18.67 12.83
C GLN A 20 28.19 17.64 11.73
N THR A 21 29.42 17.58 11.23
CA THR A 21 29.83 16.50 10.34
C THR A 21 29.58 15.19 11.06
N ARG A 22 28.67 14.36 10.52
CA ARG A 22 28.41 13.04 11.08
C ARG A 22 29.70 12.22 11.10
N PRO A 23 29.97 11.50 12.19
CA PRO A 23 31.12 10.61 12.24
C PRO A 23 30.96 9.51 11.19
N ALA A 24 32.02 9.22 10.45
CA ALA A 24 32.04 8.10 9.53
C ALA A 24 31.97 6.78 10.31
N LEU A 25 31.16 5.86 9.83
CA LEU A 25 31.03 4.51 10.37
C LEU A 25 32.02 3.54 9.73
N ILE A 26 32.44 3.79 8.48
CA ILE A 26 33.46 3.04 7.80
C ILE A 26 34.85 3.52 8.33
N ASN A 27 35.42 2.75 9.22
CA ASN A 27 36.70 3.07 9.90
C ASN A 27 37.78 2.02 9.69
N ARG A 28 37.54 1.08 8.79
CA ARG A 28 38.46 -0.01 8.41
C ARG A 28 38.79 0.07 6.93
N THR A 29 39.94 -0.41 6.55
CA THR A 29 40.31 -0.61 5.13
C THR A 29 39.43 -1.70 4.52
N ILE A 30 39.05 -1.52 3.26
CA ILE A 30 38.29 -2.53 2.51
C ILE A 30 39.26 -3.72 2.27
N ASP A 31 38.79 -4.92 2.67
CA ASP A 31 39.43 -6.21 2.38
C ASP A 31 38.42 -7.08 1.65
N GLU A 32 38.68 -7.35 0.38
CA GLU A 32 37.81 -8.14 -0.50
C GLU A 32 37.71 -9.62 -0.10
N ASN A 33 38.58 -10.10 0.79
CA ASN A 33 38.53 -11.47 1.30
C ASN A 33 37.74 -11.61 2.61
N ASN A 34 37.45 -10.49 3.28
CA ASN A 34 36.62 -10.48 4.49
C ASN A 34 35.22 -9.94 4.15
N ARG A 35 34.28 -10.86 3.98
CA ARG A 35 32.93 -10.57 3.44
C ARG A 35 31.85 -10.61 4.52
N HIS A 36 30.81 -9.81 4.30
CA HIS A 36 29.57 -9.75 5.03
C HIS A 36 28.41 -10.12 4.10
N VAL A 37 27.56 -11.03 4.52
CA VAL A 37 26.37 -11.45 3.76
C VAL A 37 25.23 -10.47 4.02
N LEU A 38 24.62 -9.92 2.97
CA LEU A 38 23.42 -9.09 3.03
C LEU A 38 22.19 -10.01 3.11
N ALA A 39 21.94 -10.56 4.28
CA ALA A 39 20.92 -11.59 4.49
C ALA A 39 19.51 -11.08 4.18
N GLY A 40 18.72 -11.91 3.48
CA GLY A 40 17.34 -11.57 3.08
C GLY A 40 17.27 -10.67 1.85
N ASN A 41 18.31 -10.66 1.02
CA ASN A 41 18.36 -9.91 -0.23
C ASN A 41 18.24 -10.83 -1.46
N THR A 42 17.60 -11.99 -1.29
CA THR A 42 17.34 -12.98 -2.35
C THR A 42 15.84 -13.23 -2.40
N ARG A 43 15.27 -13.23 -3.60
CA ARG A 43 13.84 -13.56 -3.81
C ARG A 43 13.56 -15.00 -3.43
N PRO A 44 12.41 -15.27 -2.80
CA PRO A 44 12.02 -16.63 -2.44
C PRO A 44 11.85 -17.57 -3.64
N GLU A 45 11.55 -17.06 -4.84
CA GLU A 45 11.43 -17.84 -6.07
C GLU A 45 12.79 -18.28 -6.64
N ALA A 46 13.92 -17.73 -6.14
CA ALA A 46 15.27 -18.13 -6.53
C ALA A 46 15.65 -19.51 -5.94
N GLN A 47 14.96 -20.54 -6.40
CA GLN A 47 15.11 -21.94 -6.00
C GLN A 47 15.57 -22.79 -7.19
N SER A 48 16.18 -23.94 -6.91
CA SER A 48 16.69 -24.82 -7.95
C SER A 48 15.63 -25.35 -8.92
N GLU A 49 14.38 -25.48 -8.49
CA GLU A 49 13.26 -25.91 -9.33
C GLU A 49 12.85 -24.88 -10.38
N ASN A 50 13.10 -23.61 -10.15
CA ASN A 50 12.79 -22.50 -11.06
C ASN A 50 14.02 -22.08 -11.90
N ASP A 51 15.21 -22.62 -11.61
CA ASP A 51 16.48 -22.18 -12.19
C ASP A 51 16.61 -22.54 -13.67
N GLY A 52 16.63 -21.50 -14.53
CA GLY A 52 16.86 -21.59 -15.97
C GLY A 52 18.34 -21.40 -16.39
N GLY A 53 19.25 -21.23 -15.43
CA GLY A 53 20.69 -21.02 -15.66
C GLY A 53 21.10 -19.56 -15.68
N ALA A 54 22.41 -19.33 -15.57
CA ALA A 54 23.01 -17.98 -15.48
C ALA A 54 22.69 -17.12 -16.72
N VAL A 55 22.43 -15.86 -16.50
CA VAL A 55 22.28 -14.87 -17.59
C VAL A 55 23.65 -14.56 -18.20
N ALA A 56 23.66 -13.91 -19.37
CA ALA A 56 24.91 -13.47 -19.99
C ALA A 56 25.60 -12.39 -19.12
N ASP A 57 26.94 -12.46 -19.03
CA ASP A 57 27.74 -11.53 -18.21
C ASP A 57 27.57 -10.05 -18.62
N ASP A 58 27.28 -9.78 -19.89
CA ASP A 58 27.07 -8.45 -20.44
C ASP A 58 25.59 -7.96 -20.31
N LEU A 59 24.71 -8.74 -19.68
CA LEU A 59 23.34 -8.30 -19.43
C LEU A 59 23.34 -7.03 -18.57
N LEU A 60 22.79 -5.95 -19.11
CA LEU A 60 22.74 -4.65 -18.42
C LEU A 60 21.78 -4.71 -17.24
N MET A 61 22.27 -4.34 -16.07
CA MET A 61 21.53 -4.12 -14.82
C MET A 61 21.59 -2.61 -14.55
N ASP A 62 20.59 -1.88 -15.05
CA ASP A 62 20.54 -0.43 -14.97
C ASP A 62 19.75 0.06 -13.77
N HIS A 63 20.19 1.17 -13.20
CA HIS A 63 19.53 1.84 -12.09
C HIS A 63 19.21 0.93 -10.89
N MET A 64 20.14 0.05 -10.52
CA MET A 64 20.11 -0.65 -9.24
C MET A 64 20.23 0.36 -8.10
N ILE A 65 19.49 0.16 -7.02
CA ILE A 65 19.49 1.05 -5.86
C ILE A 65 20.21 0.37 -4.68
N LEU A 66 21.31 0.94 -4.23
CA LEU A 66 21.96 0.53 -2.99
C LEU A 66 21.33 1.29 -1.82
N GLN A 67 20.69 0.56 -0.92
CA GLN A 67 20.11 1.13 0.30
C GLN A 67 21.21 1.28 1.36
N LEU A 68 21.34 2.49 1.89
CA LEU A 68 22.25 2.78 2.99
C LEU A 68 21.52 2.75 4.33
N THR A 69 22.24 2.52 5.41
CA THR A 69 21.72 2.44 6.77
C THR A 69 22.40 3.43 7.71
N ARG A 70 21.73 3.81 8.77
CA ARG A 70 22.24 4.59 9.90
C ARG A 70 22.61 3.65 11.05
N SER A 71 23.36 4.17 12.01
CA SER A 71 23.50 3.46 13.28
C SER A 71 22.15 3.29 13.98
N ALA A 72 21.98 2.23 14.76
CA ALA A 72 20.76 2.01 15.53
C ALA A 72 20.46 3.17 16.49
N ALA A 73 21.49 3.86 17.02
CA ALA A 73 21.32 5.02 17.88
C ALA A 73 20.77 6.23 17.12
N ASP A 74 21.24 6.47 15.88
CA ASP A 74 20.75 7.52 15.02
C ASP A 74 19.31 7.26 14.59
N GLU A 75 18.99 5.99 14.25
CA GLU A 75 17.62 5.59 13.89
C GLU A 75 16.64 5.83 15.06
N GLN A 76 17.01 5.46 16.26
CA GLN A 76 16.22 5.74 17.46
C GLN A 76 16.03 7.24 17.71
N THR A 77 17.08 8.05 17.47
CA THR A 77 17.01 9.51 17.65
C THR A 77 16.13 10.16 16.58
N LEU A 78 16.20 9.70 15.33
CA LEU A 78 15.32 10.17 14.26
C LEU A 78 13.85 9.84 14.57
N LYS A 79 13.57 8.63 15.05
CA LYS A 79 12.22 8.27 15.48
C LYS A 79 11.67 9.22 16.54
N GLN A 80 12.47 9.52 17.58
CA GLN A 80 12.09 10.48 18.61
C GLN A 80 11.90 11.90 18.04
N TYR A 81 12.72 12.29 17.08
CA TYR A 81 12.56 13.58 16.41
C TYR A 81 11.25 13.63 15.62
N ILE A 82 10.91 12.59 14.85
CA ILE A 82 9.63 12.49 14.13
C ILE A 82 8.45 12.54 15.11
N ASP A 83 8.51 11.80 16.22
CA ASP A 83 7.49 11.88 17.28
C ASP A 83 7.32 13.33 17.77
N SER A 84 8.42 14.07 17.94
CA SER A 84 8.40 15.46 18.38
C SER A 84 7.82 16.44 17.35
N LEU A 85 7.86 16.11 16.06
CA LEU A 85 7.21 16.88 14.99
C LEU A 85 5.67 16.78 15.04
N HIS A 86 5.16 15.74 15.67
CA HIS A 86 3.72 15.46 15.80
C HIS A 86 3.17 15.67 17.22
N ASP A 87 4.01 16.11 18.15
CA ASP A 87 3.59 16.45 19.51
C ASP A 87 3.35 17.96 19.65
N PRO A 88 2.09 18.39 19.87
CA PRO A 88 1.76 19.80 20.03
C PRO A 88 2.50 20.51 21.19
N ALA A 89 2.94 19.75 22.21
CA ALA A 89 3.71 20.30 23.31
C ALA A 89 5.20 20.48 22.97
N SER A 90 5.65 19.93 21.85
CA SER A 90 7.04 19.99 21.44
C SER A 90 7.39 21.33 20.78
N PRO A 91 8.60 21.87 21.03
CA PRO A 91 9.10 23.02 20.28
C PRO A 91 9.34 22.71 18.78
N ASN A 92 9.34 21.44 18.40
CA ASN A 92 9.51 20.98 17.01
C ASN A 92 8.17 20.81 16.27
N PHE A 93 7.03 20.99 16.93
CA PHE A 93 5.72 20.74 16.34
C PHE A 93 5.56 21.41 14.98
N HIS A 94 5.25 20.63 13.95
CA HIS A 94 5.09 21.04 12.55
C HIS A 94 6.26 21.83 11.95
N LYS A 95 7.47 21.71 12.49
CA LYS A 95 8.69 22.26 11.90
C LYS A 95 9.30 21.28 10.90
N TRP A 96 8.59 21.09 9.81
CA TRP A 96 8.96 20.16 8.76
C TRP A 96 10.34 20.47 8.17
N MET A 97 11.08 19.43 7.82
CA MET A 97 12.40 19.53 7.20
C MET A 97 12.26 19.65 5.68
N THR A 98 13.27 20.19 5.03
CA THR A 98 13.50 19.96 3.60
C THR A 98 14.33 18.69 3.40
N ALA A 99 14.30 18.08 2.20
CA ALA A 99 15.15 16.93 1.86
C ALA A 99 16.63 17.17 2.16
N SER A 100 17.14 18.37 1.87
CA SER A 100 18.51 18.77 2.17
C SER A 100 18.80 18.86 3.68
N GLN A 101 17.86 19.37 4.48
CA GLN A 101 17.97 19.39 5.94
C GLN A 101 17.93 17.96 6.50
N PHE A 102 17.04 17.11 5.97
CA PHE A 102 16.96 15.72 6.36
C PHE A 102 18.30 15.01 6.05
N GLY A 103 18.80 15.14 4.82
CA GLY A 103 20.10 14.55 4.42
C GLY A 103 21.28 15.00 5.28
N SER A 104 21.35 16.31 5.61
CA SER A 104 22.43 16.83 6.45
C SER A 104 22.34 16.39 7.92
N SER A 105 21.12 16.22 8.44
CA SER A 105 20.87 15.84 9.84
C SER A 105 20.81 14.32 10.06
N TRP A 106 20.31 13.57 9.09
CA TRP A 106 19.95 12.15 9.23
C TRP A 106 20.50 11.24 8.13
N GLY A 107 21.10 11.77 7.06
CA GLY A 107 21.77 10.98 6.03
C GLY A 107 23.02 10.28 6.55
N THR A 108 23.59 9.36 5.79
CA THR A 108 24.90 8.78 6.07
C THR A 108 26.02 9.82 5.97
N ALA A 109 27.16 9.60 6.61
CA ALA A 109 28.29 10.53 6.53
C ALA A 109 28.80 10.67 5.09
N ALA A 110 29.23 11.88 4.72
CA ALA A 110 29.73 12.13 3.36
C ALA A 110 30.94 11.23 3.01
N ASN A 111 31.84 11.02 3.96
CA ASN A 111 32.98 10.14 3.79
C ASN A 111 32.58 8.67 3.57
N ASP A 112 31.52 8.20 4.26
CA ASP A 112 31.03 6.83 4.07
C ASP A 112 30.46 6.65 2.66
N ARG A 113 29.69 7.64 2.17
CA ARG A 113 29.15 7.62 0.80
C ARG A 113 30.27 7.65 -0.25
N GLU A 114 31.33 8.43 -0.01
CA GLU A 114 32.49 8.48 -0.87
C GLU A 114 33.16 7.11 -0.95
N VAL A 115 33.47 6.48 0.19
CA VAL A 115 34.07 5.13 0.24
C VAL A 115 33.21 4.08 -0.48
N VAL A 116 31.91 4.08 -0.27
CA VAL A 116 30.99 3.15 -0.97
C VAL A 116 30.96 3.42 -2.47
N THR A 117 30.96 4.70 -2.88
CA THR A 117 30.99 5.11 -4.29
C THR A 117 32.29 4.67 -4.97
N GLU A 118 33.41 4.89 -4.32
CA GLU A 118 34.76 4.44 -4.83
C GLU A 118 34.85 2.92 -4.96
N TRP A 119 34.25 2.18 -4.00
CA TRP A 119 34.16 0.73 -4.05
C TRP A 119 33.37 0.25 -5.27
N LEU A 120 32.15 0.79 -5.48
CA LEU A 120 31.35 0.48 -6.67
C LEU A 120 32.11 0.78 -7.98
N GLN A 121 32.73 1.96 -8.07
CA GLN A 121 33.50 2.37 -9.24
C GLN A 121 34.74 1.49 -9.49
N SER A 122 35.38 1.02 -8.43
CA SER A 122 36.55 0.11 -8.55
C SER A 122 36.18 -1.24 -9.14
N HIS A 123 34.90 -1.67 -9.02
CA HIS A 123 34.33 -2.86 -9.65
C HIS A 123 33.72 -2.58 -11.03
N GLY A 124 33.91 -1.35 -11.57
CA GLY A 124 33.47 -0.97 -12.90
C GLY A 124 32.04 -0.50 -13.01
N PHE A 125 31.29 -0.38 -11.90
CA PHE A 125 29.96 0.20 -11.92
C PHE A 125 29.96 1.70 -12.20
N THR A 126 28.91 2.19 -12.84
CA THR A 126 28.65 3.61 -12.98
C THR A 126 27.73 4.05 -11.85
N VAL A 127 28.18 4.96 -10.99
CA VAL A 127 27.32 5.63 -10.02
C VAL A 127 26.58 6.75 -10.72
N ASN A 128 25.24 6.64 -10.79
CA ASN A 128 24.36 7.57 -11.51
C ASN A 128 24.01 8.79 -10.67
N SER A 129 23.57 8.55 -9.43
CA SER A 129 23.19 9.62 -8.49
C SER A 129 23.29 9.14 -7.03
N ILE A 130 23.33 10.10 -6.11
CA ILE A 130 23.13 9.88 -4.68
C ILE A 130 21.91 10.74 -4.28
N SER A 131 20.95 10.14 -3.58
CA SER A 131 19.76 10.88 -3.14
C SER A 131 20.10 12.08 -2.25
N THR A 132 19.28 13.11 -2.27
CA THR A 132 19.44 14.31 -1.40
C THR A 132 19.47 13.91 0.08
N SER A 133 18.71 12.89 0.46
CA SER A 133 18.74 12.34 1.82
C SER A 133 20.05 11.64 2.18
N GLY A 134 20.87 11.27 1.20
CA GLY A 134 22.10 10.50 1.40
C GLY A 134 21.85 9.07 1.89
N MET A 135 20.67 8.51 1.61
CA MET A 135 20.26 7.17 2.05
C MET A 135 20.25 6.14 0.93
N THR A 136 20.37 6.57 -0.32
CA THR A 136 20.42 5.68 -1.48
C THR A 136 21.48 6.11 -2.48
N ILE A 137 22.11 5.12 -3.14
CA ILE A 137 23.01 5.31 -4.26
C ILE A 137 22.44 4.55 -5.46
N ASP A 138 22.15 5.27 -6.54
CA ASP A 138 21.73 4.70 -7.82
C ASP A 138 22.97 4.38 -8.65
N PHE A 139 23.09 3.13 -9.08
CA PHE A 139 24.25 2.66 -9.85
C PHE A 139 23.83 1.66 -10.94
N SER A 140 24.64 1.56 -11.99
CA SER A 140 24.40 0.67 -13.12
C SER A 140 25.67 -0.12 -13.46
N GLY A 141 25.46 -1.34 -13.97
CA GLY A 141 26.54 -2.22 -14.40
C GLY A 141 26.01 -3.42 -15.18
N THR A 142 26.77 -4.51 -15.21
CA THR A 142 26.36 -5.76 -15.86
C THR A 142 26.21 -6.89 -14.85
N ALA A 143 25.50 -7.96 -15.23
CA ALA A 143 25.34 -9.15 -14.39
C ALA A 143 26.69 -9.76 -13.99
N GLY A 144 27.70 -9.75 -14.88
CA GLY A 144 29.06 -10.18 -14.57
C GLY A 144 29.71 -9.30 -13.50
N GLN A 145 29.52 -7.97 -13.54
CA GLN A 145 30.02 -7.07 -12.49
C GLN A 145 29.33 -7.33 -11.16
N VAL A 146 28.01 -7.60 -11.17
CA VAL A 146 27.26 -7.99 -9.96
C VAL A 146 27.84 -9.26 -9.37
N ARG A 147 28.05 -10.33 -10.18
CA ARG A 147 28.66 -11.58 -9.74
C ARG A 147 30.03 -11.34 -9.09
N ASP A 148 30.90 -10.55 -9.72
CA ASP A 148 32.28 -10.36 -9.27
C ASP A 148 32.36 -9.49 -8.01
N ALA A 149 31.55 -8.44 -7.89
CA ALA A 149 31.55 -7.53 -6.76
C ALA A 149 30.72 -8.06 -5.57
N PHE A 150 29.51 -8.57 -5.81
CA PHE A 150 28.55 -8.98 -4.78
C PHE A 150 28.53 -10.49 -4.54
N ARG A 151 29.35 -11.29 -5.24
CA ARG A 151 29.47 -12.74 -5.06
C ARG A 151 28.15 -13.51 -5.20
N THR A 152 27.25 -13.01 -6.02
CA THR A 152 25.97 -13.67 -6.36
C THR A 152 25.77 -13.69 -7.87
N GLU A 153 25.22 -14.76 -8.41
CA GLU A 153 24.94 -14.89 -9.84
C GLU A 153 23.47 -14.54 -10.12
N ILE A 154 23.25 -13.85 -11.24
CA ILE A 154 21.89 -13.58 -11.75
C ILE A 154 21.52 -14.71 -12.71
N HIS A 155 20.39 -15.38 -12.46
CA HIS A 155 19.86 -16.46 -13.28
C HIS A 155 18.53 -16.07 -13.89
N TYR A 156 18.20 -16.75 -14.99
CA TYR A 156 16.81 -16.83 -15.44
C TYR A 156 16.05 -17.77 -14.52
N LEU A 157 14.83 -17.39 -14.17
CA LEU A 157 13.88 -18.21 -13.41
C LEU A 157 12.63 -18.44 -14.25
N ASP A 158 12.08 -19.65 -14.26
CA ASP A 158 10.75 -19.93 -14.81
C ASP A 158 9.78 -20.06 -13.65
N VAL A 159 8.97 -19.05 -13.43
CA VAL A 159 7.98 -19.02 -12.35
C VAL A 159 6.58 -19.02 -12.96
N ASN A 160 5.86 -20.12 -12.80
CA ASN A 160 4.51 -20.31 -13.36
C ASN A 160 4.43 -20.08 -14.89
N GLY A 161 5.51 -20.40 -15.64
CA GLY A 161 5.59 -20.24 -17.09
C GLY A 161 5.94 -18.81 -17.53
N VAL A 162 6.30 -17.93 -16.61
CA VAL A 162 6.84 -16.61 -16.88
C VAL A 162 8.34 -16.60 -16.58
N GLN A 163 9.13 -16.11 -17.52
CA GLN A 163 10.56 -15.97 -17.35
C GLN A 163 10.89 -14.68 -16.59
N HIS A 164 11.64 -14.83 -15.51
CA HIS A 164 12.19 -13.76 -14.69
C HIS A 164 13.70 -13.81 -14.62
N ILE A 165 14.32 -12.80 -14.01
CA ILE A 165 15.70 -12.85 -13.56
C ILE A 165 15.76 -12.57 -12.06
N ALA A 166 16.70 -13.24 -11.36
CA ALA A 166 17.02 -12.92 -9.97
C ALA A 166 18.41 -13.42 -9.58
N ASN A 167 18.95 -12.85 -8.49
CA ASN A 167 20.14 -13.38 -7.83
C ASN A 167 19.78 -14.69 -7.09
N MET A 168 20.68 -15.69 -7.20
CA MET A 168 20.49 -17.04 -6.64
C MET A 168 20.97 -17.19 -5.19
N SER A 169 21.61 -16.18 -4.64
CA SER A 169 22.09 -16.17 -3.25
C SER A 169 22.12 -14.75 -2.72
N ASP A 170 22.10 -14.61 -1.40
CA ASP A 170 22.27 -13.30 -0.77
C ASP A 170 23.59 -12.67 -1.21
N PRO A 171 23.58 -11.38 -1.61
CA PRO A 171 24.80 -10.67 -2.00
C PRO A 171 25.78 -10.54 -0.84
N GLU A 172 27.06 -10.50 -1.15
CA GLU A 172 28.14 -10.26 -0.20
C GLU A 172 28.88 -8.96 -0.49
N ILE A 173 29.22 -8.22 0.54
CA ILE A 173 30.05 -7.02 0.47
C ILE A 173 31.27 -7.14 1.39
N PRO A 174 32.34 -6.33 1.21
CA PRO A 174 33.39 -6.25 2.23
C PRO A 174 32.84 -5.90 3.61
N GLU A 175 33.27 -6.59 4.65
CA GLU A 175 32.84 -6.40 6.05
C GLU A 175 32.97 -4.93 6.51
N ALA A 176 33.96 -4.18 5.95
CA ALA A 176 34.13 -2.76 6.26
C ALA A 176 32.92 -1.90 5.87
N LEU A 177 32.14 -2.29 4.84
CA LEU A 177 30.99 -1.55 4.34
C LEU A 177 29.69 -1.90 5.07
N ALA A 178 29.65 -3.01 5.81
CA ALA A 178 28.44 -3.52 6.47
C ALA A 178 27.84 -2.55 7.50
N ALA A 179 28.63 -1.62 8.03
CA ALA A 179 28.14 -0.59 8.94
C ALA A 179 27.23 0.45 8.27
N VAL A 180 27.24 0.55 6.92
CA VAL A 180 26.55 1.60 6.15
C VAL A 180 25.69 1.04 5.03
N VAL A 181 26.00 -0.11 4.46
CA VAL A 181 25.26 -0.73 3.37
C VAL A 181 24.25 -1.72 3.93
N GLY A 182 22.98 -1.47 3.68
CA GLY A 182 21.87 -2.34 4.09
C GLY A 182 21.53 -3.44 3.08
N GLY A 183 21.75 -3.18 1.79
CA GLY A 183 21.49 -4.13 0.72
C GLY A 183 21.29 -3.45 -0.64
N VAL A 184 21.09 -4.26 -1.68
CA VAL A 184 20.62 -3.79 -2.98
C VAL A 184 19.11 -3.97 -3.02
N VAL A 185 18.35 -2.93 -3.33
CA VAL A 185 16.88 -2.93 -3.23
C VAL A 185 16.30 -4.06 -4.06
N SER A 186 16.81 -4.25 -5.30
CA SER A 186 16.49 -5.45 -6.08
C SER A 186 17.61 -5.81 -7.06
N LEU A 187 17.83 -7.12 -7.18
CA LEU A 187 18.65 -7.77 -8.21
C LEU A 187 17.77 -8.73 -9.03
N HIS A 188 16.49 -8.42 -9.18
CA HIS A 188 15.47 -9.21 -9.85
C HIS A 188 14.46 -8.30 -10.57
N ASP A 189 13.65 -8.86 -11.45
CA ASP A 189 12.62 -8.18 -12.22
C ASP A 189 11.18 -8.50 -11.77
N PHE A 190 11.01 -9.00 -10.56
CA PHE A 190 9.69 -9.11 -9.95
C PHE A 190 9.26 -7.74 -9.47
N THR A 191 8.24 -7.18 -10.12
CA THR A 191 7.68 -5.87 -9.77
C THR A 191 6.42 -6.02 -8.92
N PRO A 192 6.11 -5.04 -8.05
CA PRO A 192 4.88 -5.01 -7.28
C PRO A 192 3.65 -5.01 -8.17
N ARG A 193 2.54 -5.49 -7.65
CA ARG A 193 1.29 -5.62 -8.41
C ARG A 193 0.32 -4.49 -8.09
N PRO A 194 -0.46 -4.03 -9.09
CA PRO A 194 -1.61 -3.17 -8.85
C PRO A 194 -2.71 -3.93 -8.10
N LEU A 195 -3.53 -3.21 -7.32
CA LEU A 195 -4.51 -3.78 -6.40
C LEU A 195 -5.98 -3.57 -6.81
N LYS A 196 -6.27 -3.18 -8.08
CA LYS A 196 -7.65 -3.08 -8.59
C LYS A 196 -8.27 -4.46 -8.78
N LYS A 197 -9.50 -4.62 -8.36
CA LYS A 197 -10.33 -5.76 -8.70
C LYS A 197 -11.46 -5.30 -9.62
N ALA A 198 -11.53 -5.88 -10.81
CA ALA A 198 -12.64 -5.61 -11.72
C ALA A 198 -13.99 -5.91 -11.04
N ALA A 199 -15.02 -5.17 -11.41
CA ALA A 199 -16.37 -5.46 -10.92
C ALA A 199 -16.79 -6.86 -11.31
N LEU A 200 -17.31 -7.63 -10.35
CA LEU A 200 -17.76 -9.01 -10.58
C LEU A 200 -18.84 -9.12 -11.65
N ARG A 201 -19.56 -8.03 -11.91
CA ARG A 201 -20.52 -7.91 -13.03
C ARG A 201 -20.54 -6.47 -13.49
N SER A 202 -19.94 -6.20 -14.65
CA SER A 202 -19.99 -4.90 -15.32
C SER A 202 -21.26 -4.79 -16.15
N HIS A 203 -22.31 -4.16 -15.61
CA HIS A 203 -23.39 -3.57 -16.41
C HIS A 203 -23.94 -2.39 -15.61
N ALA A 204 -23.77 -1.24 -16.16
CA ALA A 204 -23.95 0.00 -15.47
C ALA A 204 -25.32 0.62 -15.74
N ASP A 205 -26.25 0.33 -14.89
CA ASP A 205 -27.27 1.30 -14.49
C ASP A 205 -26.98 1.62 -13.01
N TYR A 206 -26.94 2.89 -12.61
CA TYR A 206 -26.55 3.33 -11.23
C TYR A 206 -27.34 2.63 -10.14
N THR A 207 -28.55 2.20 -10.50
CA THR A 207 -29.38 1.29 -9.75
C THR A 207 -30.03 0.36 -10.76
N PHE A 208 -29.55 -0.87 -10.88
CA PHE A 208 -30.14 -1.85 -11.76
C PHE A 208 -30.33 -3.20 -11.04
N THR A 209 -31.24 -4.01 -11.54
CA THR A 209 -31.49 -5.33 -10.97
C THR A 209 -31.12 -6.40 -11.99
N SER A 210 -30.18 -7.27 -11.63
CA SER A 210 -29.85 -8.47 -12.39
C SER A 210 -30.17 -9.70 -11.54
N GLY A 211 -31.08 -10.52 -12.01
CA GLY A 211 -31.60 -11.64 -11.19
C GLY A 211 -32.33 -11.13 -9.95
N LYS A 212 -31.76 -11.38 -8.76
CA LYS A 212 -32.31 -10.92 -7.47
C LYS A 212 -31.49 -9.80 -6.83
N THR A 213 -30.36 -9.41 -7.42
CA THR A 213 -29.46 -8.38 -6.87
C THR A 213 -29.69 -7.06 -7.56
N THR A 214 -29.90 -6.00 -6.77
CA THR A 214 -29.89 -4.62 -7.25
C THR A 214 -28.47 -4.08 -7.08
N TYR A 215 -27.92 -3.50 -8.13
CA TYR A 215 -26.59 -2.94 -8.13
C TYR A 215 -26.62 -1.43 -7.96
N GLN A 216 -25.66 -0.91 -7.22
CA GLN A 216 -25.44 0.51 -6.94
C GLN A 216 -23.99 0.86 -7.30
N ALA A 217 -23.80 1.50 -8.44
CA ALA A 217 -22.50 2.05 -8.80
C ALA A 217 -22.30 3.40 -8.10
N LEU A 218 -21.28 3.48 -7.26
CA LEU A 218 -20.98 4.71 -6.51
C LEU A 218 -20.42 5.78 -7.43
N THR A 219 -20.96 6.98 -7.27
CA THR A 219 -20.48 8.20 -7.92
C THR A 219 -19.79 9.12 -6.91
N PRO A 220 -19.05 10.16 -7.35
CA PRO A 220 -18.49 11.18 -6.44
C PRO A 220 -19.52 11.82 -5.49
N GLY A 221 -20.76 12.00 -5.95
CA GLY A 221 -21.82 12.56 -5.12
C GLY A 221 -22.35 11.59 -4.05
N ASP A 222 -22.38 10.28 -4.37
CA ASP A 222 -22.70 9.25 -3.39
C ASP A 222 -21.62 9.21 -2.31
N LEU A 223 -20.32 9.20 -2.71
CA LEU A 223 -19.21 9.30 -1.77
C LEU A 223 -19.34 10.51 -0.85
N ALA A 224 -19.65 11.69 -1.42
CA ALA A 224 -19.78 12.93 -0.67
C ALA A 224 -20.95 12.91 0.33
N THR A 225 -21.99 12.15 0.01
CA THR A 225 -23.17 11.97 0.89
C THR A 225 -22.89 10.93 1.98
N ILE A 226 -22.29 9.80 1.63
CA ILE A 226 -22.02 8.70 2.55
C ILE A 226 -20.99 9.10 3.61
N TYR A 227 -19.91 9.77 3.22
CA TYR A 227 -18.83 10.18 4.13
C TYR A 227 -18.91 11.65 4.60
N ASP A 228 -20.04 12.31 4.41
CA ASP A 228 -20.35 13.67 4.89
C ASP A 228 -19.36 14.74 4.41
N LEU A 229 -18.98 14.69 3.12
CA LEU A 229 -18.11 15.70 2.48
C LEU A 229 -18.90 16.96 2.05
N ASN A 230 -20.21 16.84 1.81
CA ASN A 230 -21.04 17.91 1.29
C ASN A 230 -20.99 19.22 2.10
N PRO A 231 -21.04 19.19 3.46
CA PRO A 231 -20.90 20.41 4.25
C PRO A 231 -19.53 21.09 4.10
N LEU A 232 -18.45 20.32 3.92
CA LEU A 232 -17.12 20.86 3.69
C LEU A 232 -17.05 21.57 2.33
N PHE A 233 -17.58 20.94 1.29
CA PHE A 233 -17.65 21.52 -0.05
C PHE A 233 -18.49 22.80 -0.09
N ALA A 234 -19.62 22.81 0.60
CA ALA A 234 -20.47 23.98 0.72
C ALA A 234 -19.77 25.17 1.41
N ASN A 235 -18.87 24.90 2.35
CA ASN A 235 -18.08 25.90 3.06
C ASN A 235 -16.78 26.28 2.32
N GLY A 236 -16.52 25.73 1.11
CA GLY A 236 -15.34 26.01 0.31
C GLY A 236 -14.08 25.23 0.69
N THR A 237 -14.21 24.25 1.60
CA THR A 237 -13.14 23.27 1.92
C THR A 237 -13.19 22.16 0.89
N THR A 238 -12.36 22.26 -0.15
CA THR A 238 -12.41 21.42 -1.36
C THR A 238 -11.05 20.83 -1.74
N GLY A 239 -10.04 20.97 -0.86
CA GLY A 239 -8.65 20.63 -1.15
C GLY A 239 -7.89 21.71 -1.92
N LYS A 240 -8.48 22.90 -2.12
CA LYS A 240 -7.87 24.00 -2.86
C LYS A 240 -6.50 24.39 -2.27
N GLY A 241 -5.49 24.47 -3.15
CA GLY A 241 -4.11 24.81 -2.77
C GLY A 241 -3.32 23.62 -2.21
N GLN A 242 -3.90 22.42 -2.20
CA GLN A 242 -3.21 21.19 -1.84
C GLN A 242 -2.83 20.38 -3.08
N THR A 243 -1.75 19.63 -2.99
CA THR A 243 -1.28 18.73 -4.04
C THR A 243 -1.30 17.30 -3.53
N ILE A 244 -1.95 16.41 -4.28
CA ILE A 244 -1.95 14.96 -4.06
C ILE A 244 -1.15 14.34 -5.20
N ALA A 245 -0.06 13.65 -4.89
CA ALA A 245 0.65 12.84 -5.87
C ALA A 245 0.19 11.38 -5.76
N VAL A 246 -0.21 10.81 -6.86
CA VAL A 246 -0.46 9.37 -7.02
C VAL A 246 0.77 8.76 -7.70
N ILE A 247 1.30 7.69 -7.11
CA ILE A 247 2.57 7.08 -7.52
C ILE A 247 2.32 5.92 -8.46
N GLU A 248 2.97 5.99 -9.63
CA GLU A 248 2.70 5.11 -10.76
C GLU A 248 3.98 4.55 -11.41
N ASP A 249 3.80 3.49 -12.20
CA ASP A 249 4.78 2.97 -13.16
C ASP A 249 4.27 3.09 -14.60
N THR A 250 3.19 3.83 -14.80
CA THR A 250 2.49 4.03 -16.08
C THR A 250 2.12 5.49 -16.30
N ASP A 251 1.90 5.88 -17.54
CA ASP A 251 1.20 7.08 -17.91
C ASP A 251 -0.31 6.81 -18.04
N LEU A 252 -1.12 7.85 -17.90
CA LEU A 252 -2.54 7.79 -18.24
C LEU A 252 -2.73 7.52 -19.75
N TYR A 253 -3.69 6.65 -20.11
CA TYR A 253 -4.09 6.51 -21.52
C TYR A 253 -4.49 7.86 -22.10
N THR A 254 -5.33 8.61 -21.40
CA THR A 254 -5.70 9.99 -21.77
C THR A 254 -6.19 10.80 -20.56
N ALA A 255 -5.71 12.02 -20.43
CA ALA A 255 -6.23 12.97 -19.44
C ALA A 255 -7.69 13.41 -19.71
N THR A 256 -8.23 13.07 -20.90
CA THR A 256 -9.63 13.32 -21.24
C THR A 256 -10.57 12.52 -20.34
N ASP A 257 -10.19 11.34 -19.89
CA ASP A 257 -10.98 10.48 -19.02
C ASP A 257 -11.26 11.19 -17.71
N TRP A 258 -10.24 11.72 -17.03
CA TRP A 258 -10.41 12.52 -15.82
C TRP A 258 -11.31 13.76 -16.04
N THR A 259 -11.18 14.42 -17.18
CA THR A 259 -12.02 15.60 -17.50
C THR A 259 -13.48 15.19 -17.73
N THR A 260 -13.68 14.05 -18.38
CA THR A 260 -15.00 13.46 -18.64
C THR A 260 -15.66 13.02 -17.34
N PHE A 261 -14.93 12.33 -16.47
CA PHE A 261 -15.38 11.96 -15.13
C PHE A 261 -15.85 13.21 -14.34
N ARG A 262 -15.01 14.24 -14.25
CA ARG A 262 -15.35 15.48 -13.54
C ARG A 262 -16.54 16.22 -14.13
N SER A 263 -16.66 16.25 -15.45
CA SER A 263 -17.79 16.93 -16.09
C SER A 263 -19.09 16.17 -15.89
N THR A 264 -19.07 14.85 -15.96
CA THR A 264 -20.24 13.99 -15.81
C THR A 264 -20.80 14.06 -14.39
N PHE A 265 -19.92 14.07 -13.39
CA PHE A 265 -20.33 14.09 -11.99
C PHE A 265 -20.34 15.50 -11.35
N GLY A 266 -20.32 16.57 -12.18
CA GLY A 266 -20.51 17.94 -11.71
C GLY A 266 -19.35 18.54 -10.90
N LEU A 267 -18.13 17.96 -11.01
CA LEU A 267 -16.93 18.43 -10.30
C LEU A 267 -16.25 19.61 -10.97
N THR A 268 -16.57 19.96 -12.21
CA THR A 268 -15.99 21.08 -12.97
C THR A 268 -16.28 22.46 -12.36
N LYS A 269 -17.27 22.56 -11.48
CA LYS A 269 -17.53 23.78 -10.68
C LYS A 269 -16.36 24.15 -9.77
N TYR A 270 -15.49 23.20 -9.43
CA TYR A 270 -14.28 23.40 -8.61
C TYR A 270 -13.08 23.67 -9.52
N THR A 271 -12.96 24.91 -9.98
CA THR A 271 -12.03 25.33 -11.04
C THR A 271 -10.54 25.31 -10.62
N SER A 272 -10.23 25.12 -9.34
CA SER A 272 -8.85 25.00 -8.85
C SER A 272 -8.29 23.56 -8.96
N GLY A 273 -9.16 22.57 -9.18
CA GLY A 273 -8.73 21.19 -9.42
C GLY A 273 -8.04 21.05 -10.78
N THR A 274 -6.86 20.46 -10.77
CA THR A 274 -6.03 20.26 -11.97
C THR A 274 -5.49 18.83 -11.97
N LEU A 275 -5.12 18.35 -13.16
CA LEU A 275 -4.41 17.09 -13.36
C LEU A 275 -3.12 17.37 -14.13
N THR A 276 -2.02 16.80 -13.69
CA THR A 276 -0.73 16.83 -14.41
C THR A 276 -0.04 15.47 -14.28
N THR A 277 0.63 15.03 -15.35
CA THR A 277 1.53 13.87 -15.33
C THR A 277 2.96 14.37 -15.27
N VAL A 278 3.78 13.76 -14.42
CA VAL A 278 5.20 14.10 -14.24
C VAL A 278 6.06 12.84 -14.16
N HIS A 279 7.30 12.97 -14.67
CA HIS A 279 8.34 11.96 -14.54
C HIS A 279 9.47 12.57 -13.70
N PRO A 280 9.41 12.44 -12.35
CA PRO A 280 10.28 13.18 -11.47
C PRO A 280 11.73 12.68 -11.58
N ALA A 281 12.64 13.58 -11.96
CA ALA A 281 14.07 13.29 -12.04
C ALA A 281 14.74 13.49 -10.66
N PRO A 282 15.86 12.81 -10.40
CA PRO A 282 16.68 13.04 -9.20
C PRO A 282 17.20 14.47 -9.17
N ALA A 283 17.37 15.03 -7.97
CA ALA A 283 17.84 16.41 -7.80
C ALA A 283 19.27 16.63 -8.36
N THR A 284 20.08 15.58 -8.41
CA THR A 284 21.46 15.60 -8.93
C THR A 284 21.78 14.29 -9.65
N GLY A 285 22.75 14.31 -10.55
CA GLY A 285 23.22 13.13 -11.26
C GLY A 285 22.46 12.86 -12.56
N ARG A 286 22.52 11.62 -13.03
CA ARG A 286 21.80 11.17 -14.22
C ARG A 286 20.33 10.90 -13.88
N THR A 287 19.43 11.16 -14.83
CA THR A 287 18.03 10.78 -14.66
C THR A 287 17.88 9.27 -14.66
N ASN A 288 17.13 8.77 -13.68
CA ASN A 288 16.73 7.38 -13.54
C ASN A 288 15.21 7.19 -13.80
N CYS A 289 14.52 8.27 -14.14
CA CYS A 289 13.09 8.26 -14.42
C CYS A 289 12.86 8.49 -15.90
N ALA A 290 12.67 7.43 -16.66
CA ALA A 290 12.17 7.49 -18.01
C ALA A 290 10.63 7.57 -17.99
N ALA A 291 10.03 8.21 -19.00
CA ALA A 291 8.59 8.16 -19.18
C ALA A 291 8.14 6.70 -19.42
N PRO A 292 7.21 6.17 -18.62
CA PRO A 292 6.80 4.77 -18.77
C PRO A 292 5.98 4.52 -20.02
N GLY A 293 5.31 5.53 -20.54
CA GLY A 293 4.24 5.32 -21.52
C GLY A 293 3.03 4.65 -20.85
N VAL A 294 2.08 4.23 -21.64
CA VAL A 294 0.89 3.49 -21.18
C VAL A 294 1.28 2.03 -20.98
N VAL A 295 1.24 1.56 -19.73
CA VAL A 295 1.44 0.15 -19.37
C VAL A 295 0.09 -0.53 -19.29
N ALA A 296 -0.08 -1.62 -20.04
CA ALA A 296 -1.36 -2.31 -20.19
C ALA A 296 -1.90 -2.85 -18.85
N GLY A 297 -3.08 -2.39 -18.46
CA GLY A 297 -3.74 -2.72 -17.22
C GLY A 297 -3.45 -1.73 -16.09
N ASP A 298 -2.23 -1.20 -16.00
CA ASP A 298 -1.85 -0.28 -14.92
C ASP A 298 -2.40 1.13 -15.18
N ASP A 299 -2.60 1.52 -16.45
CA ASP A 299 -3.22 2.79 -16.82
C ASP A 299 -4.67 2.94 -16.33
N GLY A 300 -5.40 1.84 -16.20
CA GLY A 300 -6.72 1.80 -15.58
C GLY A 300 -6.70 2.11 -14.09
N GLU A 301 -5.62 1.73 -13.43
CA GLU A 301 -5.36 2.06 -12.03
C GLU A 301 -4.93 3.53 -11.87
N ALA A 302 -4.06 4.02 -12.74
CA ALA A 302 -3.61 5.40 -12.66
C ALA A 302 -4.75 6.42 -12.85
N ILE A 303 -5.72 6.10 -13.70
CA ILE A 303 -6.87 6.99 -13.91
C ILE A 303 -7.85 6.96 -12.71
N LEU A 304 -8.12 5.77 -12.13
CA LEU A 304 -8.99 5.69 -10.96
C LEU A 304 -8.42 6.47 -9.76
N ASP A 305 -7.11 6.41 -9.54
CA ASP A 305 -6.42 7.16 -8.48
C ASP A 305 -6.66 8.66 -8.64
N ALA A 306 -6.47 9.18 -9.84
CA ALA A 306 -6.69 10.59 -10.15
C ALA A 306 -8.17 10.99 -9.99
N GLU A 307 -9.09 10.14 -10.39
CA GLU A 307 -10.53 10.38 -10.33
C GLU A 307 -11.04 10.39 -8.90
N TRP A 308 -10.69 9.38 -8.09
CA TRP A 308 -11.21 9.24 -6.74
C TRP A 308 -10.52 10.16 -5.72
N ALA A 309 -9.24 10.50 -5.91
CA ALA A 309 -8.62 11.62 -5.21
C ALA A 309 -9.35 12.94 -5.51
N SER A 310 -9.71 13.17 -6.80
CA SER A 310 -10.52 14.32 -7.23
C SER A 310 -11.95 14.29 -6.69
N ALA A 311 -12.57 13.11 -6.53
CA ALA A 311 -13.91 12.96 -5.99
C ALA A 311 -13.98 13.45 -4.54
N ALA A 312 -12.98 13.09 -3.74
CA ALA A 312 -12.88 13.47 -2.33
C ALA A 312 -12.30 14.89 -2.12
N ALA A 313 -11.46 15.39 -3.04
CA ALA A 313 -10.87 16.72 -2.97
C ALA A 313 -10.95 17.46 -4.33
N PRO A 314 -12.15 17.90 -4.75
CA PRO A 314 -12.38 18.36 -6.11
C PRO A 314 -11.65 19.67 -6.48
N GLY A 315 -11.10 20.38 -5.52
CA GLY A 315 -10.29 21.58 -5.72
C GLY A 315 -8.78 21.39 -5.59
N ALA A 316 -8.31 20.17 -5.31
CA ALA A 316 -6.89 19.85 -5.21
C ALA A 316 -6.21 19.73 -6.58
N ALA A 317 -4.89 19.92 -6.62
CA ALA A 317 -4.06 19.55 -7.76
C ALA A 317 -3.68 18.07 -7.65
N ILE A 318 -4.01 17.28 -8.65
CA ILE A 318 -3.64 15.88 -8.76
C ILE A 318 -2.40 15.77 -9.65
N VAL A 319 -1.39 15.07 -9.18
CA VAL A 319 -0.14 14.82 -9.89
C VAL A 319 0.02 13.31 -10.06
N VAL A 320 -0.10 12.82 -11.27
CA VAL A 320 0.24 11.44 -11.63
C VAL A 320 1.77 11.41 -11.81
N ALA A 321 2.46 10.76 -10.91
CA ALA A 321 3.92 10.74 -10.86
C ALA A 321 4.42 9.33 -11.15
N GLY A 322 4.89 9.09 -12.37
CA GLY A 322 5.32 7.78 -12.85
C GLY A 322 6.72 7.78 -13.41
N CYS A 323 7.41 6.66 -13.26
CA CYS A 323 8.64 6.32 -13.96
C CYS A 323 8.53 4.90 -14.52
N ALA A 324 9.17 4.65 -15.66
CA ALA A 324 9.25 3.30 -16.19
C ALA A 324 10.01 2.38 -15.22
N ASP A 325 9.56 1.14 -15.11
CA ASP A 325 10.34 0.09 -14.50
C ASP A 325 11.69 -0.03 -15.20
N THR A 326 12.74 -0.20 -14.43
CA THR A 326 14.02 -0.65 -14.98
C THR A 326 14.05 -2.19 -14.97
N ARG A 327 15.14 -2.78 -15.37
CA ARG A 327 15.27 -4.24 -15.30
C ARG A 327 15.16 -4.80 -13.87
N THR A 328 15.52 -4.00 -12.88
CA THR A 328 15.60 -4.46 -11.50
C THR A 328 14.91 -3.55 -10.48
N THR A 329 14.42 -2.40 -10.89
CA THR A 329 13.88 -1.43 -9.94
C THR A 329 12.49 -0.96 -10.38
N PHE A 330 11.53 -1.09 -9.50
CA PHE A 330 10.16 -0.64 -9.68
C PHE A 330 10.09 0.87 -9.93
N GLY A 331 9.44 1.29 -11.00
CA GLY A 331 9.33 2.68 -11.43
C GLY A 331 8.62 3.57 -10.40
N GLY A 332 7.62 3.04 -9.71
CA GLY A 332 6.93 3.75 -8.64
C GLY A 332 7.85 4.08 -7.46
N LEU A 333 8.81 3.20 -7.10
CA LEU A 333 9.81 3.52 -6.08
C LEU A 333 10.73 4.65 -6.53
N ILE A 334 11.15 4.63 -7.81
CA ILE A 334 11.98 5.69 -8.39
C ILE A 334 11.23 7.03 -8.33
N ALA A 335 9.98 7.05 -8.77
CA ALA A 335 9.14 8.24 -8.76
C ALA A 335 8.98 8.82 -7.35
N LEU A 336 8.65 7.96 -6.39
CA LEU A 336 8.49 8.33 -4.99
C LEU A 336 9.78 8.91 -4.39
N GLN A 337 10.92 8.24 -4.59
CA GLN A 337 12.22 8.71 -4.11
C GLN A 337 12.57 10.08 -4.68
N ASN A 338 12.37 10.29 -5.97
CA ASN A 338 12.68 11.55 -6.62
C ASN A 338 11.75 12.68 -6.16
N LEU A 339 10.45 12.42 -5.97
CA LEU A 339 9.50 13.40 -5.44
C LEU A 339 9.87 13.84 -4.02
N VAL A 340 10.07 12.90 -3.10
CA VAL A 340 10.41 13.20 -1.70
C VAL A 340 11.77 13.89 -1.59
N ASN A 341 12.75 13.51 -2.42
CA ASN A 341 14.06 14.16 -2.45
C ASN A 341 14.08 15.49 -3.23
N SER A 342 12.96 15.96 -3.74
CA SER A 342 12.84 17.23 -4.47
C SER A 342 12.89 18.45 -3.53
N THR A 343 13.01 19.63 -4.12
CA THR A 343 12.99 20.90 -3.35
C THR A 343 11.59 21.30 -2.88
N ALA A 344 10.55 20.72 -3.44
CA ALA A 344 9.14 21.00 -3.12
C ALA A 344 8.32 19.68 -3.25
N PRO A 345 8.42 18.79 -2.27
CA PRO A 345 7.64 17.55 -2.30
C PRO A 345 6.14 17.85 -2.18
N PRO A 346 5.26 17.00 -2.73
CA PRO A 346 3.83 17.12 -2.53
C PRO A 346 3.49 16.96 -1.05
N SER A 347 2.43 17.58 -0.56
CA SER A 347 2.02 17.45 0.84
C SER A 347 1.33 16.11 1.15
N ILE A 348 0.88 15.40 0.11
CA ILE A 348 0.14 14.15 0.21
C ILE A 348 0.57 13.22 -0.92
N VAL A 349 0.80 11.96 -0.58
CA VAL A 349 1.15 10.88 -1.51
C VAL A 349 0.17 9.74 -1.32
N SER A 350 -0.33 9.15 -2.42
CA SER A 350 -1.12 7.92 -2.45
C SER A 350 -0.37 6.85 -3.24
N ILE A 351 -0.34 5.62 -2.70
CA ILE A 351 0.33 4.46 -3.28
C ILE A 351 -0.63 3.29 -3.24
N ARG A 352 -0.86 2.66 -4.38
CA ARG A 352 -1.83 1.56 -4.54
C ARG A 352 -1.21 0.21 -4.84
N TYR A 353 0.09 0.14 -5.00
CA TYR A 353 0.82 -1.10 -5.23
C TYR A 353 1.03 -1.87 -3.93
N GLY A 354 1.11 -3.19 -4.04
CA GLY A 354 1.39 -4.06 -2.92
C GLY A 354 2.29 -5.23 -3.28
N GLU A 355 3.02 -5.70 -2.28
CA GLU A 355 3.81 -6.93 -2.29
C GLU A 355 3.86 -7.48 -0.87
N CYS A 356 3.85 -8.80 -0.69
CA CYS A 356 3.94 -9.41 0.63
C CYS A 356 5.29 -9.09 1.31
N GLU A 357 5.30 -8.82 2.64
CA GLU A 357 6.54 -8.56 3.38
C GLU A 357 7.59 -9.67 3.20
N ALA A 358 7.16 -10.93 3.21
CA ALA A 358 8.06 -12.08 3.12
C ALA A 358 8.62 -12.31 1.71
N GLU A 359 7.97 -11.78 0.69
CA GLU A 359 8.39 -11.86 -0.72
C GLU A 359 9.18 -10.64 -1.16
N ASN A 360 8.76 -9.45 -0.74
CA ASN A 360 9.44 -8.20 -1.05
C ASN A 360 10.90 -8.15 -0.51
N GLY A 361 11.14 -8.86 0.59
CA GLY A 361 12.46 -8.98 1.21
C GLY A 361 12.87 -7.80 2.08
N SER A 362 13.80 -8.06 3.00
CA SER A 362 14.16 -7.10 4.06
C SER A 362 14.75 -5.78 3.53
N THR A 363 15.50 -5.81 2.43
CA THR A 363 16.14 -4.61 1.87
C THR A 363 15.12 -3.71 1.16
N SER A 364 14.22 -4.28 0.38
CA SER A 364 13.14 -3.53 -0.28
C SER A 364 12.15 -2.96 0.77
N ASN A 365 11.78 -3.76 1.78
CA ASN A 365 10.99 -3.29 2.92
C ASN A 365 11.64 -2.08 3.61
N ALA A 366 12.96 -2.14 3.84
CA ALA A 366 13.72 -1.04 4.45
C ALA A 366 13.75 0.20 3.54
N ALA A 367 13.81 0.05 2.21
CA ALA A 367 13.82 1.17 1.27
C ALA A 367 12.48 1.94 1.32
N PHE A 368 11.33 1.24 1.26
CA PHE A 368 10.02 1.88 1.42
C PHE A 368 9.87 2.55 2.79
N SER A 369 10.26 1.86 3.86
CA SER A 369 10.21 2.43 5.22
C SER A 369 11.08 3.69 5.35
N ALA A 370 12.28 3.71 4.78
CA ALA A 370 13.20 4.85 4.86
C ALA A 370 12.68 6.07 4.09
N ILE A 371 12.06 5.86 2.91
CA ILE A 371 11.52 6.98 2.13
C ILE A 371 10.24 7.55 2.76
N TYR A 372 9.37 6.71 3.34
CA TYR A 372 8.20 7.19 4.08
C TYR A 372 8.60 7.91 5.37
N GLN A 373 9.63 7.43 6.07
CA GLN A 373 10.20 8.09 7.25
C GLN A 373 10.71 9.50 6.90
N GLN A 374 11.41 9.65 5.77
CA GLN A 374 11.84 10.95 5.26
C GLN A 374 10.62 11.82 4.91
N ALA A 375 9.66 11.29 4.16
CA ALA A 375 8.44 11.99 3.74
C ALA A 375 7.69 12.57 4.96
N VAL A 376 7.50 11.77 6.01
CA VAL A 376 6.85 12.22 7.25
C VAL A 376 7.65 13.30 7.97
N ALA A 377 8.98 13.21 8.00
CA ALA A 377 9.84 14.26 8.57
C ALA A 377 9.76 15.58 7.77
N GLU A 378 9.40 15.51 6.49
CA GLU A 378 9.17 16.66 5.60
C GLU A 378 7.72 17.15 5.61
N GLY A 379 6.85 16.54 6.42
CA GLY A 379 5.45 16.92 6.56
C GLY A 379 4.51 16.25 5.56
N VAL A 380 5.01 15.35 4.73
CA VAL A 380 4.21 14.63 3.73
C VAL A 380 3.37 13.54 4.42
N SER A 381 2.09 13.50 4.11
CA SER A 381 1.18 12.42 4.51
C SER A 381 1.20 11.32 3.44
N VAL A 382 1.54 10.09 3.83
CA VAL A 382 1.65 8.93 2.93
C VAL A 382 0.48 7.99 3.18
N PHE A 383 -0.34 7.75 2.16
CA PHE A 383 -1.47 6.82 2.17
C PHE A 383 -1.11 5.62 1.30
N VAL A 384 -1.34 4.41 1.82
CA VAL A 384 -0.99 3.18 1.12
C VAL A 384 -2.16 2.21 1.20
N SER A 385 -2.57 1.66 0.08
CA SER A 385 -3.56 0.57 0.03
C SER A 385 -3.08 -0.61 0.85
N ALA A 386 -3.94 -1.09 1.77
CA ALA A 386 -3.56 -2.19 2.66
C ALA A 386 -3.42 -3.54 1.94
N GLY A 387 -4.02 -3.68 0.76
CA GLY A 387 -4.09 -4.88 -0.05
C GLY A 387 -5.51 -5.40 -0.21
N ASP A 388 -5.66 -6.37 -1.09
CA ASP A 388 -6.94 -6.91 -1.55
C ASP A 388 -7.08 -8.42 -1.28
N GLU A 389 -6.24 -8.96 -0.40
CA GLU A 389 -6.04 -10.39 -0.18
C GLU A 389 -6.44 -10.84 1.23
N GLY A 390 -7.20 -10.04 1.98
CA GLY A 390 -7.47 -10.31 3.39
C GLY A 390 -6.16 -10.37 4.19
N ALA A 391 -5.93 -11.44 4.94
CA ALA A 391 -4.68 -11.63 5.67
C ALA A 391 -3.68 -12.53 4.90
N ALA A 392 -3.82 -12.69 3.58
CA ALA A 392 -3.04 -13.62 2.76
C ALA A 392 -2.30 -12.91 1.61
N SER A 393 -1.63 -11.79 1.88
CA SER A 393 -0.99 -10.98 0.83
C SER A 393 0.09 -11.73 0.04
N CYS A 394 0.67 -12.80 0.60
CA CYS A 394 1.62 -13.67 -0.13
C CYS A 394 0.95 -14.63 -1.13
N ASP A 395 -0.38 -14.64 -1.19
CA ASP A 395 -1.16 -15.45 -2.14
C ASP A 395 -1.96 -14.56 -3.12
N ALA A 396 -1.47 -13.36 -3.43
CA ALA A 396 -2.15 -12.40 -4.28
C ALA A 396 -2.50 -12.99 -5.66
N GLY A 397 -3.80 -12.92 -6.03
CA GLY A 397 -4.32 -13.47 -7.28
C GLY A 397 -4.48 -14.98 -7.31
N ALA A 398 -4.23 -15.69 -6.22
CA ALA A 398 -4.40 -17.14 -6.13
C ALA A 398 -5.87 -17.54 -5.95
N THR A 399 -6.19 -18.79 -6.35
CA THR A 399 -7.51 -19.39 -6.10
C THR A 399 -7.80 -19.59 -4.62
N GLY A 400 -6.78 -19.62 -3.76
CA GLY A 400 -6.89 -19.72 -2.31
C GLY A 400 -5.51 -19.70 -1.67
N ALA A 401 -5.46 -19.32 -0.39
CA ALA A 401 -4.22 -19.12 0.34
C ALA A 401 -3.49 -20.44 0.63
N THR A 402 -2.18 -20.43 0.50
CA THR A 402 -1.27 -21.55 0.81
C THR A 402 -0.08 -21.12 1.67
N HIS A 403 0.23 -19.83 1.74
CA HIS A 403 1.35 -19.27 2.48
C HIS A 403 0.99 -18.80 3.91
N GLY A 404 -0.31 -18.92 4.27
CA GLY A 404 -0.79 -18.54 5.58
C GLY A 404 -0.95 -17.03 5.74
N ILE A 405 -0.74 -16.52 6.97
CA ILE A 405 -0.97 -15.11 7.29
C ILE A 405 0.25 -14.28 6.93
N GLY A 406 0.05 -13.28 6.09
CA GLY A 406 1.03 -12.28 5.67
C GLY A 406 0.34 -11.01 5.18
N ILE A 407 1.01 -9.86 5.28
CA ILE A 407 0.46 -8.55 4.90
C ILE A 407 1.36 -7.82 3.91
N SER A 408 0.83 -6.76 3.31
CA SER A 408 1.56 -5.91 2.37
C SER A 408 2.71 -5.16 3.05
N ALA A 409 3.92 -5.31 2.48
CA ALA A 409 5.13 -4.60 2.88
C ALA A 409 5.01 -3.08 2.75
N PHE A 410 4.29 -2.63 1.72
CA PHE A 410 4.17 -1.21 1.43
C PHE A 410 3.29 -0.50 2.47
N ALA A 411 2.27 -1.19 2.96
CA ALA A 411 1.32 -0.66 3.94
C ALA A 411 1.77 -0.84 5.40
N SER A 412 2.66 -1.80 5.69
CA SER A 412 3.00 -2.21 7.05
C SER A 412 3.95 -1.29 7.80
N THR A 413 4.51 -0.26 7.14
CA THR A 413 5.49 0.62 7.80
C THR A 413 4.83 1.50 8.88
N PRO A 414 5.57 1.95 9.91
CA PRO A 414 5.03 2.88 10.91
C PRO A 414 4.91 4.33 10.42
N TYR A 415 5.24 4.62 9.15
CA TYR A 415 5.34 5.99 8.60
C TYR A 415 4.28 6.30 7.54
N ASN A 416 3.32 5.43 7.33
CA ASN A 416 2.18 5.62 6.42
C ASN A 416 0.85 5.33 7.11
N VAL A 417 -0.23 5.80 6.51
CA VAL A 417 -1.59 5.32 6.80
C VAL A 417 -1.87 4.13 5.89
N ALA A 418 -2.13 2.97 6.49
CA ALA A 418 -2.59 1.78 5.78
C ALA A 418 -4.12 1.87 5.61
N VAL A 419 -4.58 1.93 4.36
CA VAL A 419 -6.01 2.13 4.04
C VAL A 419 -6.63 0.81 3.61
N GLY A 420 -7.53 0.30 4.42
CA GLY A 420 -8.28 -0.94 4.19
C GLY A 420 -9.57 -0.74 3.40
N GLY A 421 -10.34 -1.83 3.24
CA GLY A 421 -11.55 -1.87 2.43
C GLY A 421 -12.81 -2.26 3.22
N THR A 422 -13.92 -1.55 2.96
CA THR A 422 -15.27 -1.89 3.44
C THR A 422 -16.23 -2.14 2.28
N ASP A 423 -17.38 -2.72 2.59
CA ASP A 423 -18.57 -2.78 1.75
C ASP A 423 -19.80 -2.32 2.56
N PHE A 424 -20.93 -2.07 1.92
CA PHE A 424 -22.15 -1.69 2.62
C PHE A 424 -22.97 -2.90 3.04
N GLY A 425 -23.45 -2.88 4.27
CA GLY A 425 -24.20 -3.97 4.87
C GLY A 425 -25.70 -3.94 4.59
N ASP A 426 -26.22 -2.93 3.89
CA ASP A 426 -27.63 -2.74 3.64
C ASP A 426 -28.27 -3.87 2.82
N SER A 427 -27.55 -4.40 1.82
CA SER A 427 -28.00 -5.55 1.02
C SER A 427 -28.04 -6.85 1.84
N VAL A 428 -27.08 -7.03 2.79
CA VAL A 428 -27.02 -8.20 3.68
C VAL A 428 -28.29 -8.31 4.54
N VAL A 429 -28.77 -7.15 5.04
CA VAL A 429 -29.96 -7.09 5.92
C VAL A 429 -31.25 -6.69 5.19
N GLY A 430 -31.21 -6.50 3.87
CA GLY A 430 -32.37 -6.19 3.04
C GLY A 430 -32.97 -4.80 3.30
N THR A 431 -32.16 -3.80 3.61
CA THR A 431 -32.59 -2.44 3.96
C THR A 431 -32.18 -1.38 2.94
N SER A 432 -31.73 -1.74 1.74
CA SER A 432 -31.19 -0.83 0.71
C SER A 432 -32.12 0.33 0.39
N SER A 433 -33.43 0.13 0.39
CA SER A 433 -34.41 1.20 0.14
C SER A 433 -34.41 2.33 1.19
N ALA A 434 -33.76 2.14 2.34
CA ALA A 434 -33.58 3.17 3.36
C ALA A 434 -32.38 4.08 3.11
N TYR A 435 -31.50 3.69 2.21
CA TYR A 435 -30.21 4.33 1.96
C TYR A 435 -30.06 4.84 0.53
N TRP A 436 -30.81 4.26 -0.42
CA TRP A 436 -30.71 4.58 -1.83
C TRP A 436 -32.02 5.13 -2.37
N SER A 437 -31.94 6.19 -3.15
CA SER A 437 -33.07 6.71 -3.92
C SER A 437 -33.41 5.75 -5.07
N THR A 438 -34.68 5.70 -5.43
CA THR A 438 -35.15 4.96 -6.61
C THR A 438 -34.87 5.71 -7.94
N THR A 439 -34.39 6.94 -7.85
CA THR A 439 -34.05 7.79 -9.00
C THR A 439 -32.72 8.48 -8.75
N ASN A 440 -31.91 8.58 -9.79
CA ASN A 440 -30.64 9.29 -9.73
C ASN A 440 -30.85 10.81 -9.89
N SER A 441 -29.93 11.59 -9.30
CA SER A 441 -29.84 13.02 -9.53
C SER A 441 -29.35 13.33 -10.96
N ALA A 442 -29.23 14.61 -11.30
CA ALA A 442 -28.66 15.03 -12.59
C ALA A 442 -27.14 14.69 -12.73
N THR A 443 -26.48 14.43 -11.61
CA THR A 443 -25.10 14.00 -11.51
C THR A 443 -24.97 12.55 -11.06
N PHE A 444 -26.05 11.80 -11.22
CA PHE A 444 -26.16 10.35 -11.04
C PHE A 444 -26.06 9.85 -9.57
N GLU A 445 -26.18 10.71 -8.59
CA GLU A 445 -26.21 10.37 -7.17
C GLU A 445 -27.52 9.68 -6.79
N SER A 446 -27.44 8.69 -5.91
CA SER A 446 -28.59 7.98 -5.36
C SER A 446 -28.52 7.77 -3.85
N ALA A 447 -27.35 7.88 -3.23
CA ALA A 447 -27.19 7.75 -1.78
C ALA A 447 -27.91 8.87 -1.02
N LEU A 448 -28.59 8.50 0.06
CA LEU A 448 -29.39 9.42 0.87
C LEU A 448 -28.70 9.84 2.17
N LYS A 449 -27.77 9.03 2.68
CA LYS A 449 -27.06 9.22 3.95
C LYS A 449 -25.96 8.18 4.12
N TYR A 450 -25.21 8.25 5.22
CA TYR A 450 -24.28 7.20 5.63
C TYR A 450 -24.96 5.80 5.63
N ILE A 451 -24.25 4.80 5.15
CA ILE A 451 -24.69 3.42 5.05
C ILE A 451 -23.83 2.57 5.99
N PRO A 452 -24.41 1.75 6.89
CA PRO A 452 -23.63 0.87 7.75
C PRO A 452 -22.72 -0.06 6.96
N GLU A 453 -21.46 -0.17 7.39
CA GLU A 453 -20.41 -0.88 6.67
C GLU A 453 -20.10 -2.24 7.31
N ILE A 454 -19.64 -3.15 6.46
CA ILE A 454 -19.04 -4.45 6.77
C ILE A 454 -17.63 -4.48 6.15
N PRO A 455 -16.71 -5.38 6.54
CA PRO A 455 -15.47 -5.56 5.79
C PRO A 455 -15.77 -5.97 4.35
N TRP A 456 -15.02 -5.41 3.40
CA TRP A 456 -15.06 -5.95 2.03
C TRP A 456 -14.47 -7.34 2.02
N ASN A 457 -15.29 -8.32 1.58
CA ASN A 457 -14.89 -9.71 1.45
C ASN A 457 -15.70 -10.40 0.34
N SER A 458 -15.03 -10.75 -0.75
CA SER A 458 -15.60 -11.45 -1.90
C SER A 458 -15.21 -12.93 -1.96
N SER A 459 -14.63 -13.48 -0.88
CA SER A 459 -14.27 -14.89 -0.77
C SER A 459 -15.41 -15.75 -0.22
N CYS A 460 -15.44 -17.04 -0.60
CA CYS A 460 -16.32 -18.04 0.00
C CYS A 460 -16.09 -18.23 1.51
N ALA A 461 -14.93 -17.81 2.05
CA ALA A 461 -14.64 -17.85 3.48
C ALA A 461 -15.34 -16.76 4.29
N SER A 462 -16.04 -15.81 3.63
CA SER A 462 -16.87 -14.83 4.33
C SER A 462 -17.99 -15.48 5.12
N GLY A 463 -17.97 -15.34 6.45
CA GLY A 463 -18.99 -15.86 7.34
C GLY A 463 -20.38 -15.22 7.12
N LEU A 464 -20.41 -13.93 6.72
CA LEU A 464 -21.67 -13.25 6.35
C LEU A 464 -22.25 -13.85 5.07
N LEU A 465 -21.43 -14.08 4.06
CA LEU A 465 -21.86 -14.65 2.79
C LEU A 465 -22.36 -16.09 2.96
N ALA A 466 -21.63 -16.92 3.73
CA ALA A 466 -22.06 -18.28 4.03
C ALA A 466 -23.44 -18.29 4.70
N THR A 467 -23.63 -17.46 5.71
CA THR A 467 -24.91 -17.33 6.41
C THR A 467 -26.05 -16.86 5.47
N TYR A 468 -25.78 -15.87 4.63
CA TYR A 468 -26.74 -15.33 3.66
C TYR A 468 -27.19 -16.38 2.64
N LEU A 469 -26.26 -17.23 2.20
CA LEU A 469 -26.52 -18.34 1.25
C LEU A 469 -27.07 -19.59 1.92
N GLY A 470 -27.22 -19.60 3.27
CA GLY A 470 -27.81 -20.70 4.04
C GLY A 470 -26.84 -21.83 4.40
N TYR A 471 -25.53 -21.58 4.32
CA TYR A 471 -24.50 -22.52 4.77
C TYR A 471 -24.27 -22.37 6.29
N SER A 472 -24.01 -23.51 6.97
CA SER A 472 -23.72 -23.52 8.41
C SER A 472 -22.23 -23.33 8.74
N SER A 473 -21.35 -23.48 7.75
CA SER A 473 -19.91 -23.23 7.86
C SER A 473 -19.36 -22.70 6.53
N VAL A 474 -18.16 -22.12 6.56
CA VAL A 474 -17.42 -21.69 5.38
C VAL A 474 -16.54 -22.83 4.84
N ASP A 475 -15.97 -23.63 5.73
CA ASP A 475 -14.91 -24.62 5.47
C ASP A 475 -15.40 -26.03 5.24
N GLY A 476 -14.54 -26.85 4.61
CA GLY A 476 -14.74 -28.25 4.33
C GLY A 476 -15.75 -28.53 3.22
N THR A 477 -15.93 -29.81 2.88
CA THR A 477 -16.80 -30.23 1.76
C THR A 477 -18.28 -29.87 1.93
N ALA A 478 -18.75 -29.66 3.15
CA ALA A 478 -20.11 -29.26 3.48
C ALA A 478 -20.26 -27.72 3.63
N GLY A 479 -19.17 -27.01 3.75
CA GLY A 479 -19.13 -25.56 3.85
C GLY A 479 -19.28 -24.85 2.50
N LEU A 480 -19.40 -23.52 2.54
CA LEU A 480 -19.54 -22.74 1.32
C LEU A 480 -18.37 -22.95 0.37
N CYS A 481 -17.10 -22.92 0.85
CA CYS A 481 -15.90 -23.06 0.00
C CYS A 481 -15.80 -24.43 -0.68
N GLY A 482 -16.34 -25.50 -0.08
CA GLY A 482 -16.41 -26.83 -0.70
C GLY A 482 -17.58 -27.02 -1.68
N SER A 483 -18.49 -26.06 -1.76
CA SER A 483 -19.75 -26.18 -2.49
C SER A 483 -19.61 -25.94 -4.00
N SER A 484 -20.60 -26.39 -4.76
CA SER A 484 -20.75 -26.00 -6.16
C SER A 484 -21.12 -24.54 -6.33
N THR A 485 -21.73 -23.90 -5.35
CA THR A 485 -22.05 -22.47 -5.36
C THR A 485 -20.78 -21.66 -5.43
N ALA A 486 -19.78 -21.95 -4.56
CA ALA A 486 -18.51 -21.21 -4.59
C ALA A 486 -17.79 -21.32 -5.95
N LYS A 487 -17.85 -22.49 -6.58
CA LYS A 487 -17.24 -22.74 -7.90
C LYS A 487 -17.97 -22.04 -9.05
N ASN A 488 -19.30 -22.04 -9.00
CA ASN A 488 -20.13 -21.51 -10.09
C ASN A 488 -20.26 -19.98 -10.05
N GLU A 489 -20.15 -19.37 -8.86
CA GLU A 489 -20.27 -17.92 -8.66
C GLU A 489 -18.90 -17.23 -8.50
N ASP A 490 -17.81 -17.94 -8.81
CA ASP A 490 -16.43 -17.44 -8.76
C ASP A 490 -16.02 -16.86 -7.39
N LEU A 491 -16.41 -17.55 -6.31
CA LEU A 491 -16.12 -17.15 -4.94
C LEU A 491 -14.84 -17.80 -4.37
N LEU A 492 -14.18 -18.66 -5.16
CA LEU A 492 -12.87 -19.22 -4.81
C LEU A 492 -11.79 -18.24 -5.24
N GLY A 493 -11.24 -17.52 -4.28
CA GLY A 493 -10.20 -16.52 -4.52
C GLY A 493 -9.78 -15.79 -3.24
N VAL A 494 -8.57 -15.33 -3.26
CA VAL A 494 -8.00 -14.50 -2.18
C VAL A 494 -8.39 -13.05 -2.49
N VAL A 495 -9.65 -12.68 -2.15
CA VAL A 495 -10.22 -11.36 -2.48
C VAL A 495 -11.00 -10.79 -1.29
N ALA A 496 -10.34 -9.91 -0.53
CA ALA A 496 -10.91 -9.19 0.62
C ALA A 496 -10.00 -8.02 1.00
N GLY A 497 -10.54 -7.00 1.67
CA GLY A 497 -9.72 -5.91 2.21
C GLY A 497 -8.66 -6.42 3.18
N SER A 498 -7.38 -6.07 2.96
CA SER A 498 -6.28 -6.67 3.71
C SER A 498 -6.09 -6.06 5.09
N GLY A 499 -5.62 -6.92 6.01
CA GLY A 499 -5.22 -6.53 7.35
C GLY A 499 -4.60 -7.68 8.14
N GLY A 500 -3.82 -7.32 9.15
CA GLY A 500 -3.08 -8.24 9.98
C GLY A 500 -1.87 -7.61 10.66
N PRO A 501 -1.10 -8.37 11.46
CA PRO A 501 0.14 -7.91 12.08
C PRO A 501 1.32 -8.00 11.11
N SER A 502 2.23 -7.03 11.15
CA SER A 502 3.52 -7.09 10.46
C SER A 502 4.32 -8.29 10.97
N GLY A 503 4.79 -9.12 10.06
CA GLY A 503 5.41 -10.40 10.40
C GLY A 503 6.82 -10.59 9.87
N CYS A 504 7.17 -10.00 8.70
CA CYS A 504 8.45 -10.23 8.02
C CYS A 504 9.04 -8.96 7.40
N ALA A 505 8.96 -7.83 8.10
CA ALA A 505 9.57 -6.58 7.66
C ALA A 505 11.11 -6.67 7.58
N THR A 506 11.71 -7.52 8.42
CA THR A 506 13.14 -7.82 8.45
C THR A 506 13.39 -9.31 8.63
N GLY A 507 14.60 -9.74 8.34
CA GLY A 507 14.97 -11.16 8.36
C GLY A 507 14.54 -11.88 7.09
N SER A 508 14.49 -13.21 7.14
CA SER A 508 14.16 -14.06 5.99
C SER A 508 13.21 -15.18 6.40
N PRO A 509 12.20 -15.51 5.59
CA PRO A 509 11.35 -16.65 5.82
C PRO A 509 12.15 -17.97 5.65
N ALA A 510 11.81 -19.00 6.45
CA ALA A 510 12.41 -20.32 6.30
C ALA A 510 11.83 -21.09 5.12
N THR A 511 10.63 -20.75 4.69
CA THR A 511 9.93 -21.27 3.53
C THR A 511 9.39 -20.09 2.73
N THR A 512 9.56 -20.14 1.41
CA THR A 512 9.07 -19.13 0.46
C THR A 512 7.69 -18.62 0.83
N GLY A 513 7.55 -17.29 0.94
CA GLY A 513 6.27 -16.62 1.19
C GLY A 513 5.63 -16.87 2.57
N ILE A 514 6.16 -17.76 3.41
CA ILE A 514 5.59 -18.10 4.71
C ILE A 514 6.32 -17.34 5.82
N VAL A 515 5.58 -16.50 6.55
CA VAL A 515 6.13 -15.78 7.71
C VAL A 515 6.67 -16.77 8.75
N GLY A 516 7.96 -16.67 9.04
CA GLY A 516 8.68 -17.59 9.92
C GLY A 516 10.19 -17.43 9.83
N GLY A 517 10.97 -18.44 10.23
CA GLY A 517 12.43 -18.37 10.16
C GLY A 517 13.02 -17.27 11.04
N THR A 518 13.74 -16.31 10.44
CA THR A 518 14.30 -15.14 11.14
C THR A 518 13.44 -13.89 10.97
N CYS A 519 12.27 -13.99 10.35
CA CYS A 519 11.33 -12.89 10.12
C CYS A 519 10.98 -12.14 11.42
N LYS A 520 10.90 -10.82 11.32
CA LYS A 520 10.39 -9.93 12.38
C LYS A 520 9.61 -8.80 11.73
N GLY A 521 8.41 -8.52 12.27
CA GLY A 521 7.61 -7.37 11.87
C GLY A 521 8.19 -6.03 12.36
N TYR A 522 7.69 -4.95 11.81
CA TYR A 522 7.95 -3.61 12.34
C TYR A 522 7.42 -3.49 13.78
N SER A 523 8.16 -2.79 14.62
CA SER A 523 7.71 -2.52 16.00
C SER A 523 6.44 -1.65 15.99
N LYS A 524 5.50 -1.97 16.90
CA LYS A 524 4.28 -1.18 17.10
C LYS A 524 4.61 0.26 17.44
N PRO A 525 4.16 1.25 16.65
CA PRO A 525 4.39 2.65 16.95
C PRO A 525 3.58 3.09 18.19
N SER A 526 4.11 4.08 18.92
CA SER A 526 3.50 4.59 20.13
C SER A 526 2.08 5.11 19.95
N TRP A 527 1.79 5.70 18.79
CA TRP A 527 0.47 6.23 18.45
C TRP A 527 -0.58 5.13 18.20
N GLN A 528 -0.18 3.89 17.87
CA GLN A 528 -1.10 2.76 17.67
C GLN A 528 -1.60 2.12 18.96
N SER A 529 -1.40 2.76 20.09
CA SER A 529 -1.85 2.29 21.41
C SER A 529 -2.96 3.19 21.97
N GLY A 530 -3.71 2.68 22.95
CA GLY A 530 -4.69 3.48 23.70
C GLY A 530 -6.11 3.50 23.11
N VAL A 531 -6.33 2.91 21.95
CA VAL A 531 -7.66 2.69 21.37
C VAL A 531 -8.17 1.31 21.81
N SER A 532 -9.46 1.22 22.17
CA SER A 532 -10.08 -0.08 22.50
C SER A 532 -10.02 -1.02 21.29
N GLY A 533 -9.67 -2.28 21.51
CA GLY A 533 -9.58 -3.32 20.47
C GLY A 533 -8.21 -3.46 19.81
N THR A 534 -7.27 -2.52 20.00
CA THR A 534 -5.91 -2.70 19.49
C THR A 534 -5.26 -3.96 20.07
N ALA A 535 -4.59 -4.74 19.22
CA ALA A 535 -3.94 -5.96 19.63
C ALA A 535 -2.82 -5.68 20.65
N THR A 536 -2.62 -6.62 21.58
CA THR A 536 -1.63 -6.51 22.68
C THR A 536 -0.24 -6.99 22.28
N ASP A 537 -0.05 -7.38 21.02
CA ASP A 537 1.27 -7.71 20.48
C ASP A 537 2.20 -6.48 20.42
N THR A 538 3.42 -6.67 19.93
CA THR A 538 4.46 -5.62 19.89
C THR A 538 4.81 -5.17 18.50
N VAL A 539 4.03 -5.61 17.50
CA VAL A 539 4.27 -5.30 16.09
C VAL A 539 3.25 -4.30 15.55
N ARG A 540 3.57 -3.67 14.44
CA ARG A 540 2.68 -2.79 13.69
C ARG A 540 1.50 -3.59 13.14
N ASP A 541 0.28 -3.10 13.33
CA ASP A 541 -0.97 -3.70 12.87
C ASP A 541 -1.61 -2.85 11.78
N ILE A 542 -2.14 -3.47 10.74
CA ILE A 542 -2.90 -2.80 9.66
C ILE A 542 -4.30 -3.43 9.51
N PRO A 543 -5.26 -2.69 8.89
CA PRO A 543 -5.19 -1.30 8.41
C PRO A 543 -5.35 -0.28 9.55
N ASP A 544 -5.09 1.00 9.27
CA ASP A 544 -5.39 2.08 10.23
C ASP A 544 -6.85 2.53 10.12
N VAL A 545 -7.29 2.82 8.90
CA VAL A 545 -8.63 3.30 8.54
C VAL A 545 -9.06 2.57 7.29
N SER A 546 -10.35 2.35 7.10
CA SER A 546 -10.91 1.73 5.90
C SER A 546 -11.97 2.62 5.28
N LEU A 547 -12.09 2.57 3.96
CA LEU A 547 -13.20 3.18 3.22
C LEU A 547 -13.78 2.14 2.25
N PHE A 548 -14.88 2.51 1.60
CA PHE A 548 -15.50 1.64 0.62
C PHE A 548 -14.53 1.20 -0.49
N ALA A 549 -14.47 -0.11 -0.74
CA ALA A 549 -13.55 -0.78 -1.67
C ALA A 549 -14.19 -1.99 -2.39
N ALA A 550 -15.49 -2.20 -2.25
CA ALA A 550 -16.14 -3.41 -2.76
C ALA A 550 -16.24 -3.42 -4.29
N ASN A 551 -16.19 -4.63 -4.86
CA ASN A 551 -16.21 -4.92 -6.29
C ASN A 551 -17.51 -5.58 -6.79
N GLY A 552 -18.61 -5.44 -6.06
CA GLY A 552 -19.95 -5.81 -6.54
C GLY A 552 -20.60 -7.07 -5.96
N LEU A 553 -19.97 -7.80 -5.03
CA LEU A 553 -20.57 -9.01 -4.46
C LEU A 553 -21.95 -8.73 -3.83
N TRP A 554 -22.05 -7.68 -3.04
CA TRP A 554 -23.31 -7.23 -2.42
C TRP A 554 -24.07 -6.20 -3.25
N GLY A 555 -23.67 -5.99 -4.51
CA GLY A 555 -24.30 -5.06 -5.42
C GLY A 555 -23.65 -3.67 -5.45
N HIS A 556 -22.60 -3.41 -4.68
CA HIS A 556 -21.95 -2.11 -4.60
C HIS A 556 -20.56 -2.16 -5.23
N TYR A 557 -20.20 -1.17 -6.04
CA TYR A 557 -18.89 -1.01 -6.66
C TYR A 557 -18.65 0.46 -7.02
N LEU A 558 -17.41 0.83 -7.33
CA LEU A 558 -17.07 2.20 -7.75
C LEU A 558 -17.02 2.29 -9.27
N ILE A 559 -17.38 3.45 -9.82
CA ILE A 559 -17.34 3.71 -11.25
C ILE A 559 -16.12 4.55 -11.61
N ASP A 560 -15.50 4.27 -12.74
CA ASP A 560 -14.39 5.02 -13.32
C ASP A 560 -14.56 5.23 -14.82
N CYS A 561 -13.94 6.29 -15.32
CA CYS A 561 -13.85 6.59 -16.72
C CYS A 561 -12.47 6.16 -17.21
N TRP A 562 -12.34 4.93 -17.65
CA TRP A 562 -11.15 4.37 -18.27
C TRP A 562 -11.43 3.97 -19.69
N SER A 563 -11.02 4.81 -20.68
CA SER A 563 -11.41 4.62 -22.07
C SER A 563 -10.47 3.76 -22.91
N ASP A 564 -9.43 3.17 -22.34
CA ASP A 564 -8.55 2.24 -23.06
C ASP A 564 -9.18 0.84 -23.23
N ILE A 565 -10.02 0.73 -24.24
CA ILE A 565 -10.72 -0.53 -24.58
C ILE A 565 -9.74 -1.67 -24.89
N ARG A 566 -8.51 -1.37 -25.33
CA ARG A 566 -7.53 -2.42 -25.68
C ARG A 566 -6.99 -3.13 -24.46
N ASN A 567 -6.94 -2.41 -23.35
CA ASN A 567 -6.39 -2.88 -22.08
C ASN A 567 -7.48 -3.24 -21.03
N GLY A 568 -8.76 -3.30 -21.45
CA GLY A 568 -9.85 -3.75 -20.58
C GLY A 568 -10.83 -2.67 -20.19
N GLY A 569 -10.57 -1.40 -20.50
CA GLY A 569 -11.46 -0.27 -20.22
C GLY A 569 -12.71 -0.27 -21.07
N ALA A 570 -13.59 0.69 -20.82
CA ALA A 570 -14.85 0.89 -21.53
C ALA A 570 -14.98 2.32 -22.07
N SER A 571 -15.78 2.52 -23.11
CA SER A 571 -15.99 3.86 -23.65
C SER A 571 -16.63 4.78 -22.62
N CYS A 572 -15.98 5.92 -22.34
CA CYS A 572 -16.54 6.98 -21.48
C CYS A 572 -17.49 7.93 -22.27
N ALA A 573 -17.96 7.55 -23.45
CA ALA A 573 -18.90 8.36 -24.21
C ALA A 573 -20.34 8.11 -23.75
N GLY A 574 -21.08 9.18 -23.49
CA GLY A 574 -22.49 9.09 -23.10
C GLY A 574 -22.71 8.96 -21.59
N ALA A 575 -23.80 8.28 -21.22
CA ALA A 575 -24.12 8.07 -19.80
C ALA A 575 -23.11 7.10 -19.17
N PRO A 576 -22.74 7.32 -17.90
CA PRO A 576 -21.76 6.45 -17.23
C PRO A 576 -22.22 4.98 -17.07
N SER A 577 -23.46 4.65 -17.45
CA SER A 577 -24.00 3.28 -17.48
C SER A 577 -23.23 2.29 -18.36
N THR A 578 -22.29 2.76 -19.19
CA THR A 578 -21.43 1.92 -20.03
C THR A 578 -19.94 2.02 -19.66
N TRP A 579 -19.64 2.73 -18.58
CA TRP A 579 -18.27 2.93 -18.13
C TRP A 579 -17.74 1.69 -17.42
N ASP A 580 -16.46 1.71 -17.12
CA ASP A 580 -15.84 0.69 -16.28
C ASP A 580 -16.19 0.90 -14.81
N GLY A 581 -15.88 -0.09 -14.00
CA GLY A 581 -16.07 -0.02 -12.57
C GLY A 581 -15.35 -1.16 -11.87
N GLY A 582 -15.09 -0.97 -10.60
CA GLY A 582 -14.33 -1.92 -9.82
C GLY A 582 -14.42 -1.72 -8.32
N GLY A 583 -13.52 -2.37 -7.64
CA GLY A 583 -13.24 -2.23 -6.22
C GLY A 583 -11.76 -2.44 -5.97
N GLY A 584 -11.40 -2.56 -4.71
CA GLY A 584 -10.03 -2.68 -4.24
C GLY A 584 -9.67 -1.52 -3.31
N THR A 585 -8.70 -1.77 -2.45
CA THR A 585 -8.14 -0.73 -1.60
C THR A 585 -7.42 0.37 -2.41
N SER A 586 -7.19 0.13 -3.71
CA SER A 586 -6.78 1.12 -4.70
C SER A 586 -7.72 2.33 -4.78
N TYR A 587 -9.02 2.16 -4.56
CA TYR A 587 -9.98 3.26 -4.52
C TYR A 587 -10.02 3.97 -3.15
N SER A 588 -9.89 3.21 -2.07
CA SER A 588 -9.99 3.76 -0.71
C SER A 588 -8.78 4.65 -0.35
N SER A 589 -7.57 4.29 -0.80
CA SER A 589 -6.35 5.06 -0.54
C SER A 589 -6.39 6.48 -1.12
N PRO A 590 -6.60 6.69 -2.44
CA PRO A 590 -6.69 8.04 -3.01
C PRO A 590 -7.90 8.83 -2.50
N THR A 591 -8.99 8.17 -2.15
CA THR A 591 -10.15 8.81 -1.51
C THR A 591 -9.77 9.38 -0.14
N LEU A 592 -9.07 8.61 0.70
CA LEU A 592 -8.62 9.10 2.01
C LEU A 592 -7.52 10.18 1.88
N ALA A 593 -6.64 10.06 0.88
CA ALA A 593 -5.68 11.11 0.52
C ALA A 593 -6.39 12.42 0.14
N GLY A 594 -7.52 12.33 -0.55
CA GLY A 594 -8.40 13.47 -0.83
C GLY A 594 -8.98 14.08 0.45
N ILE A 595 -9.48 13.27 1.38
CA ILE A 595 -9.95 13.77 2.69
C ILE A 595 -8.82 14.47 3.44
N GLN A 596 -7.58 13.95 3.37
CA GLN A 596 -6.41 14.63 3.94
C GLN A 596 -6.15 16.01 3.32
N ALA A 597 -6.41 16.18 2.03
CA ALA A 597 -6.29 17.50 1.40
C ALA A 597 -7.31 18.51 1.96
N LEU A 598 -8.51 18.05 2.35
CA LEU A 598 -9.48 18.90 3.06
C LEU A 598 -8.96 19.27 4.46
N ILE A 599 -8.38 18.29 5.18
CA ILE A 599 -7.73 18.52 6.49
C ILE A 599 -6.61 19.55 6.35
N ASN A 600 -5.71 19.39 5.38
CA ASN A 600 -4.59 20.30 5.15
C ASN A 600 -5.07 21.71 4.83
N GLN A 601 -6.09 21.86 3.96
CA GLN A 601 -6.68 23.17 3.64
C GLN A 601 -7.28 23.84 4.89
N GLN A 602 -8.05 23.10 5.67
CA GLN A 602 -8.74 23.63 6.86
C GLN A 602 -7.76 24.00 7.98
N ASN A 603 -6.65 23.26 8.10
CA ASN A 603 -5.70 23.42 9.19
C ASN A 603 -4.45 24.24 8.83
N GLY A 604 -4.33 24.68 7.59
CA GLY A 604 -3.33 25.65 7.15
C GLY A 604 -2.01 25.04 6.70
N GLY A 605 -1.98 23.77 6.23
CA GLY A 605 -0.79 23.15 5.64
C GLY A 605 -0.64 21.66 5.92
N ALA A 606 0.51 21.13 5.57
CA ALA A 606 0.89 19.73 5.72
C ALA A 606 0.81 19.25 7.18
N GLN A 607 0.44 17.97 7.38
CA GLN A 607 0.19 17.37 8.69
C GLN A 607 1.15 16.23 9.05
N GLY A 608 2.04 15.82 8.13
CA GLY A 608 2.90 14.65 8.33
C GLY A 608 2.10 13.35 8.41
N ASN A 609 2.43 12.46 9.35
CA ASN A 609 1.69 11.20 9.50
C ASN A 609 0.35 11.41 10.25
N PRO A 610 -0.79 11.27 9.58
CA PRO A 610 -2.12 11.48 10.17
C PRO A 610 -2.46 10.56 11.34
N ASN A 611 -1.82 9.39 11.43
CA ASN A 611 -2.09 8.41 12.48
C ASN A 611 -1.89 8.95 13.89
N TYR A 612 -0.95 9.90 14.09
CA TYR A 612 -0.78 10.57 15.38
C TYR A 612 -2.05 11.29 15.86
N VAL A 613 -2.90 11.74 14.92
CA VAL A 613 -4.18 12.41 15.24
C VAL A 613 -5.33 11.40 15.21
N TYR A 614 -5.38 10.50 14.22
CA TYR A 614 -6.44 9.51 14.09
C TYR A 614 -6.61 8.68 15.38
N TYR A 615 -5.53 8.11 15.89
CA TYR A 615 -5.58 7.28 17.09
C TYR A 615 -5.89 8.09 18.36
N LYS A 616 -5.44 9.35 18.48
CA LYS A 616 -5.83 10.24 19.58
C LYS A 616 -7.32 10.57 19.54
N LEU A 617 -7.87 10.86 18.36
CA LEU A 617 -9.30 11.13 18.19
C LEU A 617 -10.13 9.89 18.52
N ALA A 618 -9.72 8.70 18.04
CA ALA A 618 -10.41 7.43 18.27
C ALA A 618 -10.36 6.98 19.74
N ALA A 619 -9.34 7.37 20.50
CA ALA A 619 -9.27 7.10 21.93
C ALA A 619 -10.36 7.83 22.75
N ILE A 620 -10.99 8.87 22.18
CA ILE A 620 -12.15 9.55 22.77
C ILE A 620 -13.40 8.76 22.38
N SER A 621 -14.03 8.09 23.34
CA SER A 621 -15.11 7.14 23.10
C SER A 621 -16.33 7.70 22.36
N SER A 622 -16.61 9.01 22.47
CA SER A 622 -17.69 9.68 21.70
C SER A 622 -17.40 9.82 20.21
N ASN A 623 -16.12 9.74 19.83
CA ASN A 623 -15.66 9.88 18.45
C ASN A 623 -15.61 8.53 17.70
N PHE A 624 -15.72 7.42 18.44
CA PHE A 624 -15.57 6.06 17.92
C PHE A 624 -16.86 5.27 18.17
N CYS A 625 -17.78 5.29 17.23
CA CYS A 625 -19.12 4.70 17.34
C CYS A 625 -19.26 3.47 16.45
N SER A 626 -20.25 2.62 16.77
CA SER A 626 -20.64 1.52 15.89
C SER A 626 -21.16 2.05 14.53
N SER A 627 -20.69 1.46 13.43
CA SER A 627 -21.15 1.76 12.07
C SER A 627 -22.66 1.55 11.88
N SER A 628 -23.25 0.62 12.65
CA SER A 628 -24.70 0.32 12.56
C SER A 628 -25.58 1.37 13.24
N VAL A 629 -25.05 2.18 14.16
CA VAL A 629 -25.78 3.23 14.89
C VAL A 629 -24.88 4.45 15.08
N PRO A 630 -24.48 5.14 14.02
CA PRO A 630 -23.63 6.32 14.15
C PRO A 630 -24.40 7.47 14.81
N THR A 631 -23.72 8.23 15.68
CA THR A 631 -24.23 9.48 16.25
C THR A 631 -23.71 10.67 15.46
N SER A 632 -24.35 11.82 15.53
CA SER A 632 -23.96 13.02 14.78
C SER A 632 -22.59 13.59 15.14
N GLY A 633 -21.96 13.16 16.26
CA GLY A 633 -20.62 13.57 16.66
C GLY A 633 -19.56 12.52 16.39
N CYS A 634 -19.91 11.41 15.76
CA CYS A 634 -19.00 10.31 15.47
C CYS A 634 -17.94 10.74 14.43
N ILE A 635 -16.69 10.38 14.66
CA ILE A 635 -15.61 10.61 13.69
C ILE A 635 -15.27 9.31 12.96
N PHE A 636 -15.17 8.19 13.72
CA PHE A 636 -14.88 6.87 13.17
C PHE A 636 -16.07 5.93 13.34
N HIS A 637 -16.49 5.30 12.26
CA HIS A 637 -17.56 4.33 12.22
C HIS A 637 -16.98 2.93 12.38
N ASN A 638 -16.98 2.43 13.61
CA ASN A 638 -16.43 1.11 13.93
C ASN A 638 -17.26 -0.02 13.27
N VAL A 639 -16.63 -0.77 12.38
CA VAL A 639 -17.20 -1.94 11.73
C VAL A 639 -17.07 -3.15 12.66
N VAL A 640 -18.22 -3.75 13.01
CA VAL A 640 -18.29 -4.77 14.09
C VAL A 640 -18.86 -6.11 13.63
N GLN A 641 -19.22 -6.25 12.36
CA GLN A 641 -19.79 -7.48 11.77
C GLN A 641 -19.03 -7.88 10.53
N GLY A 642 -18.89 -9.18 10.31
CA GLY A 642 -18.18 -9.75 9.18
C GLY A 642 -16.70 -10.07 9.50
N ASP A 643 -15.97 -10.35 8.48
CA ASP A 643 -14.56 -10.72 8.49
C ASP A 643 -13.92 -10.40 7.14
N ASN A 644 -12.59 -10.40 7.07
CA ASN A 644 -11.81 -10.36 5.84
C ASN A 644 -11.11 -11.69 5.57
N ASP A 645 -11.72 -12.80 6.04
CA ASP A 645 -11.18 -14.15 5.88
C ASP A 645 -11.25 -14.63 4.41
N VAL A 646 -10.27 -15.41 4.00
CA VAL A 646 -10.18 -15.93 2.64
C VAL A 646 -10.03 -17.44 2.66
N ASN A 647 -10.42 -18.11 1.57
CA ASN A 647 -10.28 -19.54 1.47
C ASN A 647 -8.82 -19.99 1.33
N CYS A 648 -8.52 -21.20 1.79
CA CYS A 648 -7.17 -21.74 1.81
C CYS A 648 -7.10 -23.22 1.52
N ALA A 649 -5.86 -23.68 1.28
CA ALA A 649 -5.51 -25.09 1.18
C ALA A 649 -4.25 -25.41 1.99
N GLY A 650 -4.03 -26.68 2.29
CA GLY A 650 -2.85 -27.12 3.03
C GLY A 650 -3.01 -27.02 4.54
N THR A 651 -1.90 -26.74 5.24
CA THR A 651 -1.85 -26.80 6.72
C THR A 651 -1.33 -25.52 7.37
N VAL A 652 -0.86 -24.55 6.58
CA VAL A 652 -0.28 -23.31 7.10
C VAL A 652 -1.41 -22.30 7.36
N ALA A 653 -1.74 -22.12 8.64
CA ALA A 653 -2.83 -21.23 9.08
C ALA A 653 -4.18 -21.49 8.35
N CYS A 654 -4.42 -22.74 7.94
CA CYS A 654 -5.60 -23.15 7.19
C CYS A 654 -6.43 -24.14 8.01
N PHE A 655 -7.70 -23.78 8.26
CA PHE A 655 -8.63 -24.65 8.99
C PHE A 655 -9.62 -25.33 8.06
N GLY A 656 -9.92 -26.59 8.31
CA GLY A 656 -10.98 -27.34 7.64
C GLY A 656 -10.70 -27.75 6.19
N ALA A 657 -9.51 -27.44 5.63
CA ALA A 657 -9.15 -27.86 4.29
C ALA A 657 -9.10 -29.41 4.19
N THR A 658 -9.74 -29.96 3.15
CA THR A 658 -9.67 -31.39 2.93
C THR A 658 -8.38 -31.74 2.19
N PRO A 659 -7.67 -32.84 2.61
CA PRO A 659 -6.47 -33.28 1.91
C PRO A 659 -6.76 -33.54 0.42
N ALA A 660 -5.83 -33.15 -0.46
CA ALA A 660 -5.91 -33.50 -1.86
C ALA A 660 -6.04 -35.01 -2.04
N ALA A 661 -6.97 -35.45 -2.88
CA ALA A 661 -7.11 -36.89 -3.18
C ALA A 661 -5.79 -37.42 -3.76
N ALA A 662 -5.16 -38.39 -3.10
CA ALA A 662 -3.99 -39.03 -3.64
C ALA A 662 -4.36 -39.59 -5.00
N SER A 663 -3.72 -39.14 -6.08
CA SER A 663 -3.90 -39.72 -7.41
C SER A 663 -3.41 -41.17 -7.32
N THR A 664 -4.33 -42.15 -7.28
CA THR A 664 -4.01 -43.54 -7.47
C THR A 664 -3.53 -43.68 -8.91
N GLY A 665 -2.23 -43.51 -9.12
CA GLY A 665 -1.59 -43.72 -10.41
C GLY A 665 -1.82 -45.12 -10.88
N GLY A 666 -2.79 -45.32 -11.75
CA GLY A 666 -2.93 -46.53 -12.54
C GLY A 666 -1.66 -46.66 -13.38
N LYS A 667 -0.89 -47.71 -13.13
CA LYS A 667 0.20 -48.15 -14.00
C LYS A 667 -0.39 -48.56 -15.36
N GLY A 668 -0.52 -47.57 -16.25
CA GLY A 668 -0.78 -47.81 -17.68
C GLY A 668 0.54 -48.04 -18.39
N HIS A 669 0.71 -49.23 -18.98
CA HIS A 669 1.85 -49.58 -19.82
C HIS A 669 1.81 -48.81 -21.15
N GLY A 670 2.94 -48.22 -21.47
CA GLY A 670 3.53 -48.13 -22.81
C GLY A 670 2.87 -47.20 -23.84
N GLY A 671 3.57 -46.16 -24.22
CA GLY A 671 3.35 -45.35 -25.42
C GLY A 671 4.28 -44.16 -25.49
N HIS A 672 5.20 -44.18 -26.46
CA HIS A 672 6.19 -43.12 -26.70
C HIS A 672 5.56 -41.79 -27.03
N GLY A 673 6.16 -40.71 -26.50
CA GLY A 673 6.21 -39.39 -27.09
C GLY A 673 5.24 -38.35 -26.52
N GLY A 674 5.75 -37.38 -25.78
CA GLY A 674 5.02 -36.15 -25.39
C GLY A 674 5.62 -35.53 -24.13
N PHE A 675 6.39 -34.49 -24.30
CA PHE A 675 6.84 -33.61 -23.24
C PHE A 675 5.61 -32.90 -22.62
N GLY A 676 5.52 -32.86 -21.31
CA GLY A 676 4.60 -32.01 -20.59
C GLY A 676 3.65 -32.76 -19.67
N GLY A 677 3.75 -32.58 -18.39
CA GLY A 677 2.73 -32.98 -17.46
C GLY A 677 3.26 -33.26 -16.06
N GLY A 678 3.52 -32.20 -15.30
CA GLY A 678 3.52 -32.28 -13.85
C GLY A 678 2.19 -32.90 -13.41
N GLY A 679 2.23 -33.92 -12.53
CA GLY A 679 1.03 -34.59 -12.04
C GLY A 679 0.10 -33.60 -11.38
N ASN A 680 -1.08 -33.42 -11.95
CA ASN A 680 -2.13 -32.58 -11.47
C ASN A 680 -2.73 -33.20 -10.19
N THR A 681 -2.12 -32.92 -9.02
CA THR A 681 -2.80 -33.14 -7.74
C THR A 681 -3.81 -32.03 -7.61
N SER A 682 -5.11 -32.32 -7.77
CA SER A 682 -6.17 -31.33 -7.57
C SER A 682 -6.13 -30.85 -6.12
N VAL A 683 -5.64 -29.63 -5.90
CA VAL A 683 -5.64 -28.98 -4.57
C VAL A 683 -7.07 -28.58 -4.24
N ASN A 684 -7.52 -28.91 -3.02
CA ASN A 684 -8.83 -28.46 -2.52
C ASN A 684 -8.66 -27.14 -1.74
N TYR A 685 -9.23 -26.05 -2.24
CA TYR A 685 -9.25 -24.73 -1.60
C TYR A 685 -10.53 -24.55 -0.75
N ASP A 686 -10.95 -25.60 -0.05
CA ASP A 686 -12.19 -25.62 0.75
C ASP A 686 -11.99 -25.30 2.24
N GLY A 687 -10.77 -24.96 2.67
CA GLY A 687 -10.49 -24.44 4.00
C GLY A 687 -10.74 -22.94 4.12
N ALA A 688 -10.65 -22.42 5.35
CA ALA A 688 -10.67 -20.99 5.68
C ALA A 688 -9.38 -20.58 6.42
N LEU A 689 -8.80 -19.43 6.09
CA LEU A 689 -7.59 -18.93 6.71
C LEU A 689 -7.86 -18.63 8.19
N SER A 690 -7.04 -19.16 9.08
CA SER A 690 -7.36 -19.15 10.50
C SER A 690 -6.13 -18.96 11.39
N THR A 691 -6.28 -18.18 12.43
CA THR A 691 -5.26 -18.04 13.48
C THR A 691 -5.12 -19.28 14.37
N SER A 692 -6.00 -20.31 14.18
CA SER A 692 -5.97 -21.57 14.90
C SER A 692 -6.28 -22.71 13.95
N VAL A 693 -5.50 -23.81 14.04
CA VAL A 693 -5.72 -25.04 13.27
C VAL A 693 -6.62 -26.06 13.98
N THR A 694 -7.03 -25.79 15.23
CA THR A 694 -7.87 -26.69 16.03
C THR A 694 -9.33 -26.27 16.08
N ALA A 695 -9.64 -25.01 15.74
CA ALA A 695 -10.99 -24.48 15.63
C ALA A 695 -10.95 -23.30 14.67
N LEU A 696 -12.02 -23.07 13.92
CA LEU A 696 -12.11 -21.92 13.04
C LEU A 696 -12.04 -20.62 13.87
N ALA A 697 -10.98 -19.86 13.65
CA ALA A 697 -10.76 -18.52 14.18
C ALA A 697 -10.34 -17.63 13.00
N PRO A 698 -11.33 -17.06 12.27
CA PRO A 698 -11.07 -16.31 11.04
C PRO A 698 -9.95 -15.29 11.16
N ALA A 699 -9.13 -15.19 10.16
CA ALA A 699 -8.04 -14.21 10.10
C ALA A 699 -8.40 -13.11 9.06
N TYR A 700 -9.19 -12.05 9.43
CA TYR A 700 -9.61 -11.70 10.78
C TYR A 700 -11.09 -11.29 10.85
N LYS A 701 -11.66 -11.40 12.04
CA LYS A 701 -13.02 -10.96 12.34
C LYS A 701 -13.09 -9.46 12.63
N ALA A 702 -14.14 -8.80 12.14
CA ALA A 702 -14.53 -7.47 12.61
C ALA A 702 -15.13 -7.57 14.02
N THR A 703 -14.66 -6.73 14.94
CA THR A 703 -15.05 -6.72 16.35
C THR A 703 -15.18 -5.28 16.86
N ALA A 704 -15.86 -5.11 18.00
CA ALA A 704 -15.94 -3.80 18.63
C ALA A 704 -14.55 -3.26 19.05
N GLY A 705 -14.31 -2.01 18.72
CA GLY A 705 -13.00 -1.39 18.84
C GLY A 705 -12.18 -1.55 17.57
N TRP A 706 -10.93 -1.14 17.61
CA TRP A 706 -9.99 -1.39 16.52
C TRP A 706 -9.90 -2.89 16.23
N ASN A 707 -9.85 -3.28 14.95
CA ASN A 707 -9.73 -4.69 14.56
C ASN A 707 -8.94 -4.83 13.25
N PHE A 708 -8.36 -6.02 13.02
CA PHE A 708 -7.54 -6.28 11.84
C PHE A 708 -8.32 -6.26 10.52
N ALA A 709 -9.63 -6.39 10.52
CA ALA A 709 -10.41 -6.39 9.28
C ALA A 709 -10.62 -4.97 8.71
N THR A 710 -10.72 -3.93 9.56
CA THR A 710 -11.04 -2.56 9.13
C THR A 710 -10.34 -1.45 9.92
N GLY A 711 -9.43 -1.77 10.83
CA GLY A 711 -8.75 -0.77 11.66
C GLY A 711 -9.71 0.01 12.54
N LEU A 712 -9.66 1.32 12.47
CA LEU A 712 -10.62 2.24 13.11
C LEU A 712 -12.00 2.25 12.43
N GLY A 713 -12.18 1.50 11.33
CA GLY A 713 -13.37 1.57 10.48
C GLY A 713 -13.33 2.76 9.53
N SER A 714 -14.50 3.23 9.07
CA SER A 714 -14.58 4.37 8.16
C SER A 714 -14.73 5.71 8.89
N VAL A 715 -14.79 6.81 8.15
CA VAL A 715 -14.79 8.15 8.73
C VAL A 715 -16.03 8.96 8.36
N ASP A 716 -16.50 9.79 9.28
CA ASP A 716 -17.27 10.99 8.98
C ASP A 716 -16.27 12.11 8.69
N ALA A 717 -16.14 12.49 7.42
CA ALA A 717 -15.11 13.43 6.99
C ALA A 717 -15.36 14.85 7.52
N TYR A 718 -16.62 15.28 7.66
CA TYR A 718 -16.92 16.57 8.25
C TYR A 718 -16.44 16.65 9.70
N ASN A 719 -16.80 15.64 10.49
CA ASN A 719 -16.37 15.58 11.89
C ASN A 719 -14.86 15.41 12.03
N LEU A 720 -14.23 14.60 11.18
CA LEU A 720 -12.78 14.42 11.18
C LEU A 720 -12.04 15.74 10.90
N VAL A 721 -12.42 16.44 9.83
CA VAL A 721 -11.78 17.71 9.40
C VAL A 721 -11.98 18.80 10.43
N THR A 722 -13.20 18.94 10.98
CA THR A 722 -13.54 20.02 11.91
C THR A 722 -12.99 19.81 13.32
N ASN A 723 -12.82 18.55 13.74
CA ASN A 723 -12.27 18.21 15.07
C ASN A 723 -10.76 17.92 15.05
N TRP A 724 -10.08 18.07 13.92
CA TRP A 724 -8.65 17.72 13.76
C TRP A 724 -7.76 18.30 14.89
N LYS A 725 -7.95 19.60 15.18
CA LYS A 725 -7.18 20.30 16.22
C LYS A 725 -7.63 20.04 17.66
N SER A 726 -8.68 19.29 17.89
CA SER A 726 -9.20 19.09 19.25
C SER A 726 -8.28 18.24 20.14
N VAL A 727 -7.33 17.54 19.53
CA VAL A 727 -6.33 16.68 20.21
C VAL A 727 -4.89 17.16 20.04
N HIS A 728 -4.73 18.42 19.56
CA HIS A 728 -3.44 19.12 19.47
C HIS A 728 -3.06 19.80 20.77
#